data_19eb985cb10f5be40434dbcfedffbb78
#
_entry.id   19eb985cb10f5be40434dbcfedffbb78
#
_cell.length_a   1.000
_cell.length_b   1.000
_cell.length_c   1.000
_cell.angle_alpha   90.00
_cell.angle_beta   90.00
_cell.angle_gamma   90.00
#
_symmetry.space_group_name_H-M   'P 1'
#
loop_
_entity.id
_entity.type
_entity.pdbx_description
1 polymer ?
#
loop_
_entity_poly.entity_id
_entity_poly.type
_entity_poly.pdbx_seq_one_letter_code
_entity_poly.pdbx_strand_id
1 'polypeptide(L)'
;MQAPRREDARRQGEGLATLSEAAPRSSGDGGADGIAPLAQEADRLAQEGGRGQPAAPGTATLEPPERGGGGDPSAVLSIRPRQEVAGRGRPSADAAAGQPVPPTLWYKDAVIYEVHVRTFFDGNGDGTGDFRGLTAKLDYLQELGVTALWLLPFYPSPLADDGYDVADYTAVHPAYGTLGDFKRFLAEAHRRGMRVITDLVLNHTSTQHPWFQRARRARPGSRWRDFYVWSDSPDRYRGVRVIFPDYEADNWTWDPVARAYYWHRFYAHQPDLNYDNPMVRRAMLKVVDFWLRLGLDGFRLDALPYLFEREGTACAGLPETHAFVRELRAYIEARYGERVLLAEANEPAAELARYLQGDECHMAFHFPLMPRLFLALAREEAAPILQVLRDEPAIAPACQWALFLRNHDELTLEMVSPQEREELWQAYAADPQARVNLGIRRRLAPLLGNDRRRLELAYALLFSLPGTPVIYYGDEIGMGDNIYLPDRHAVRTPMQWSGGRNAGFSTANPQRLCAPVVVDPPYHYEAVNVEAQLASPDSLLNWLRRLIAVRKRFPAFGRGDLELIAGDNRRVLAFVRRLGDQAILVVANLSRFVQGVRLDLAAYAGCLPEDAFGGATLPPIERRPYFLTLGPHGFYWFVLKRPEGEIPEPR
;
A
#
# COMPACT_ATOMS: atom_id res chain seq x y z
N MET A 1 -11.44 31.72 56.49
CA MET A 1 -12.73 31.35 57.11
C MET A 1 -13.06 30.01 56.52
N GLN A 2 -12.59 29.02 57.17
CA GLN A 2 -13.22 28.04 58.08
C GLN A 2 -14.05 26.98 57.29
N ALA A 3 -13.40 25.82 57.22
CA ALA A 3 -14.09 24.52 57.15
C ALA A 3 -14.79 24.21 58.48
N PRO A 4 -15.68 23.24 58.60
CA PRO A 4 -15.38 21.98 59.28
C PRO A 4 -15.94 20.74 58.57
N ARG A 5 -15.20 19.58 58.51
CA ARG A 5 -15.00 18.43 59.45
C ARG A 5 -16.23 17.57 59.70
N ARG A 6 -16.15 16.29 59.16
CA ARG A 6 -16.27 14.96 59.76
C ARG A 6 -17.43 14.68 60.73
N GLU A 7 -18.06 13.49 60.51
CA GLU A 7 -18.19 12.29 61.37
C GLU A 7 -19.28 11.35 60.84
N ASP A 8 -18.92 10.13 60.52
CA ASP A 8 -19.09 8.82 61.19
C ASP A 8 -20.51 8.43 61.69
N ALA A 9 -20.96 7.23 61.21
CA ALA A 9 -21.47 6.07 61.98
C ALA A 9 -22.05 5.01 61.03
N ARG A 10 -21.48 3.96 60.90
CA ARG A 10 -21.56 2.54 61.41
C ARG A 10 -22.94 2.03 61.79
N ARG A 11 -23.23 0.84 61.19
CA ARG A 11 -23.70 -0.43 61.74
C ARG A 11 -25.05 -0.98 61.28
N GLN A 12 -24.91 -2.28 60.95
CA GLN A 12 -25.79 -3.45 61.16
C GLN A 12 -26.76 -3.72 60.00
N GLY A 13 -26.91 -4.93 59.52
CA GLY A 13 -26.40 -6.27 59.86
C GLY A 13 -27.31 -7.30 59.25
N GLU A 14 -26.71 -8.39 58.84
CA GLU A 14 -27.24 -9.76 58.82
C GLU A 14 -28.51 -10.17 58.02
N GLY A 15 -28.33 -11.22 57.23
CA GLY A 15 -29.39 -12.08 56.74
C GLY A 15 -28.94 -13.09 55.69
N LEU A 16 -28.30 -14.18 56.14
CA LEU A 16 -28.07 -15.43 55.36
C LEU A 16 -29.36 -16.04 54.84
N ALA A 17 -29.34 -16.68 53.69
CA ALA A 17 -29.95 -17.97 53.46
C ALA A 17 -29.39 -18.67 52.21
N THR A 18 -28.64 -19.71 52.43
CA THR A 18 -28.29 -20.84 51.56
C THR A 18 -29.47 -21.74 51.30
N LEU A 19 -29.56 -22.35 50.09
CA LEU A 19 -30.15 -23.67 49.75
C LEU A 19 -29.65 -23.98 48.33
N SER A 20 -28.76 -24.89 48.05
CA SER A 20 -28.58 -26.33 48.13
C SER A 20 -29.64 -27.14 47.40
N GLU A 21 -29.15 -27.90 46.41
CA GLU A 21 -29.54 -29.22 45.91
C GLU A 21 -30.88 -29.40 45.18
N ALA A 22 -30.87 -29.89 43.94
CA ALA A 22 -31.08 -31.29 43.60
C ALA A 22 -31.22 -31.52 42.09
N ALA A 23 -30.46 -32.45 41.56
CA ALA A 23 -30.73 -33.12 40.28
C ALA A 23 -31.83 -34.21 40.48
N PRO A 24 -32.50 -34.65 39.42
CA PRO A 24 -32.70 -36.08 39.25
C PRO A 24 -32.26 -36.61 37.88
N ARG A 25 -31.68 -37.81 37.92
CA ARG A 25 -31.45 -38.72 36.79
C ARG A 25 -32.77 -39.50 36.47
N SER A 26 -33.00 -39.75 35.15
CA SER A 26 -33.55 -41.02 34.62
C SER A 26 -33.42 -40.98 33.10
N SER A 27 -32.55 -41.79 32.48
CA SER A 27 -32.73 -43.06 31.78
C SER A 27 -33.78 -43.06 30.67
N GLY A 28 -33.32 -43.34 29.42
CA GLY A 28 -34.14 -43.86 28.33
C GLY A 28 -33.53 -43.65 26.95
N ASP A 29 -32.87 -44.68 26.49
CA ASP A 29 -32.55 -45.19 25.15
C ASP A 29 -33.10 -44.48 23.90
N GLY A 30 -32.25 -44.46 22.85
CA GLY A 30 -32.69 -44.65 21.47
C GLY A 30 -32.08 -43.73 20.42
N GLY A 31 -31.14 -44.24 19.62
CA GLY A 31 -30.95 -43.79 18.25
C GLY A 31 -29.66 -43.02 17.98
N ALA A 32 -28.63 -43.74 17.69
CA ALA A 32 -27.42 -43.27 16.99
C ALA A 32 -27.69 -43.09 15.49
N ASP A 33 -27.24 -41.95 14.94
CA ASP A 33 -26.72 -41.78 13.56
C ASP A 33 -26.10 -40.40 13.55
N GLY A 34 -24.77 -40.22 13.55
CA GLY A 34 -23.85 -40.48 12.49
C GLY A 34 -23.51 -39.18 11.83
N ILE A 35 -22.63 -38.28 12.45
CA ILE A 35 -21.83 -37.32 11.66
C ILE A 35 -20.38 -37.51 12.13
N ALA A 36 -19.63 -38.29 11.32
CA ALA A 36 -18.18 -38.44 11.43
C ALA A 36 -17.47 -37.36 10.57
N PRO A 37 -16.29 -36.90 10.97
CA PRO A 37 -15.60 -35.79 10.29
C PRO A 37 -14.92 -36.24 8.99
N LEU A 38 -14.94 -35.34 8.01
CA LEU A 38 -14.38 -35.39 6.64
C LEU A 38 -12.84 -35.50 6.56
N ALA A 39 -12.20 -36.23 7.46
CA ALA A 39 -10.74 -36.41 7.45
C ALA A 39 -10.28 -37.81 6.98
N GLN A 40 -11.19 -38.73 6.64
CA GLN A 40 -10.81 -40.11 6.26
C GLN A 40 -11.02 -40.47 4.77
N GLU A 41 -11.49 -39.54 3.94
CA GLU A 41 -11.72 -39.80 2.52
C GLU A 41 -10.55 -39.46 1.59
N ALA A 42 -9.52 -38.74 2.11
CA ALA A 42 -8.32 -38.43 1.34
C ALA A 42 -7.30 -39.57 1.25
N ASP A 43 -7.33 -40.52 2.18
CA ASP A 43 -6.39 -41.64 2.21
C ASP A 43 -6.84 -42.87 1.38
N ARG A 44 -8.09 -42.91 0.94
CA ARG A 44 -8.64 -44.06 0.20
C ARG A 44 -8.44 -43.95 -1.33
N LEU A 45 -8.19 -42.75 -1.86
CA LEU A 45 -7.96 -42.51 -3.28
C LEU A 45 -6.50 -42.62 -3.72
N ALA A 46 -5.58 -42.80 -2.79
CA ALA A 46 -4.15 -42.96 -3.06
C ALA A 46 -3.69 -44.43 -3.24
N GLN A 47 -4.55 -45.42 -3.05
CA GLN A 47 -4.18 -46.85 -3.09
C GLN A 47 -4.75 -47.67 -4.26
N GLU A 48 -5.56 -47.08 -5.14
CA GLU A 48 -6.15 -47.83 -6.29
C GLU A 48 -5.74 -47.26 -7.66
N GLY A 49 -4.47 -47.01 -7.91
CA GLY A 49 -3.97 -46.52 -9.19
C GLY A 49 -2.66 -47.15 -9.64
N GLY A 50 -2.55 -48.46 -9.54
CA GLY A 50 -1.39 -49.18 -10.06
C GLY A 50 -1.76 -50.20 -11.13
N ARG A 51 -1.20 -50.01 -12.34
CA ARG A 51 -1.10 -50.91 -13.52
C ARG A 51 -1.99 -50.54 -14.73
N GLY A 52 -1.29 -50.13 -15.78
CA GLY A 52 -1.82 -50.03 -17.13
C GLY A 52 -1.00 -49.09 -17.99
N GLN A 53 0.09 -49.58 -18.58
CA GLN A 53 0.71 -48.92 -19.73
C GLN A 53 -0.20 -49.07 -20.94
N PRO A 54 -0.35 -48.06 -21.77
CA PRO A 54 -0.63 -48.25 -23.19
C PRO A 54 0.54 -47.80 -24.07
N ALA A 55 0.69 -48.59 -25.14
CA ALA A 55 1.67 -48.51 -26.20
C ALA A 55 1.61 -47.18 -26.98
N ALA A 56 2.75 -46.81 -27.55
CA ALA A 56 2.93 -45.72 -28.49
C ALA A 56 2.19 -45.95 -29.80
N PRO A 57 1.61 -44.91 -30.43
CA PRO A 57 1.26 -44.96 -31.86
C PRO A 57 2.33 -44.28 -32.72
N GLY A 58 2.53 -44.87 -33.87
CA GLY A 58 3.59 -44.64 -34.82
C GLY A 58 3.59 -43.27 -35.51
N THR A 59 4.77 -42.97 -35.97
CA THR A 59 5.16 -41.92 -36.90
C THR A 59 4.40 -42.02 -38.23
N ALA A 60 3.72 -40.93 -38.58
CA ALA A 60 3.29 -40.70 -39.98
C ALA A 60 4.03 -39.47 -40.50
N THR A 61 4.99 -39.73 -41.36
CA THR A 61 5.63 -38.78 -42.27
C THR A 61 4.65 -38.29 -43.31
N LEU A 62 4.51 -36.99 -43.47
CA LEU A 62 3.89 -36.37 -44.67
C LEU A 62 4.95 -35.50 -45.35
N GLU A 63 5.24 -35.87 -46.59
CA GLU A 63 6.09 -35.14 -47.54
C GLU A 63 5.38 -33.85 -48.03
N PRO A 64 6.17 -32.85 -48.53
CA PRO A 64 5.62 -31.58 -49.00
C PRO A 64 5.24 -31.66 -50.51
N PRO A 65 4.28 -30.87 -51.00
CA PRO A 65 3.97 -30.79 -52.43
C PRO A 65 4.90 -29.82 -53.17
N GLU A 66 5.14 -30.24 -54.40
CA GLU A 66 6.05 -29.68 -55.39
C GLU A 66 5.62 -28.32 -55.99
N ARG A 67 6.63 -27.73 -56.63
CA ARG A 67 6.71 -26.45 -57.33
C ARG A 67 5.86 -26.38 -58.61
N GLY A 68 5.49 -25.16 -58.93
CA GLY A 68 5.23 -24.68 -60.30
C GLY A 68 4.93 -23.20 -60.24
N GLY A 69 5.62 -22.33 -60.85
CA GLY A 69 6.20 -22.14 -62.10
C GLY A 69 6.00 -20.71 -62.54
N GLY A 70 7.08 -19.96 -62.76
CA GLY A 70 7.22 -19.05 -63.89
C GLY A 70 6.78 -17.59 -63.75
N GLY A 71 7.77 -16.66 -63.87
CA GLY A 71 7.51 -15.27 -64.27
C GLY A 71 8.58 -14.30 -63.85
N ASP A 72 9.72 -14.21 -64.55
CA ASP A 72 10.60 -13.08 -64.63
C ASP A 72 10.05 -12.08 -65.68
N PRO A 73 10.29 -10.74 -65.64
CA PRO A 73 11.62 -10.15 -65.79
C PRO A 73 11.93 -8.82 -65.06
N SER A 74 13.19 -8.71 -64.69
CA SER A 74 14.08 -7.55 -64.79
C SER A 74 13.51 -6.11 -64.78
N ALA A 75 13.85 -5.34 -63.75
CA ALA A 75 14.14 -3.90 -63.86
C ALA A 75 15.37 -3.54 -63.02
N VAL A 76 16.45 -3.35 -63.72
CA VAL A 76 17.72 -2.82 -63.24
C VAL A 76 17.54 -1.33 -62.94
N LEU A 77 17.84 -0.90 -61.74
CA LEU A 77 18.08 0.51 -61.40
C LEU A 77 19.49 0.65 -60.81
N SER A 78 20.36 1.21 -61.63
CA SER A 78 21.75 1.56 -61.33
C SER A 78 21.88 2.61 -60.26
N ILE A 79 22.65 2.32 -59.21
CA ILE A 79 23.11 3.31 -58.23
C ILE A 79 24.54 3.72 -58.63
N ARG A 80 24.72 5.01 -58.96
CA ARG A 80 26.01 5.64 -59.16
C ARG A 80 26.74 5.86 -57.84
N PRO A 81 28.07 5.71 -57.82
CA PRO A 81 28.86 5.96 -56.61
C PRO A 81 28.98 7.47 -56.31
N ARG A 82 28.80 7.85 -55.05
CA ARG A 82 29.13 9.20 -54.55
C ARG A 82 30.62 9.28 -54.26
N GLN A 83 31.19 10.35 -54.73
CA GLN A 83 32.58 10.77 -54.56
C GLN A 83 32.96 10.92 -53.07
N GLU A 84 34.16 10.45 -52.77
CA GLU A 84 34.91 10.75 -51.55
C GLU A 84 35.19 12.25 -51.45
N VAL A 85 34.80 12.87 -50.33
CA VAL A 85 35.31 14.16 -49.89
C VAL A 85 36.26 13.89 -48.73
N ALA A 86 37.54 14.17 -49.00
CA ALA A 86 38.62 14.04 -48.03
C ALA A 86 38.53 15.08 -46.91
N GLY A 87 38.82 14.62 -45.72
CA GLY A 87 39.52 15.38 -44.69
C GLY A 87 38.71 16.37 -43.85
N ARG A 88 38.20 15.94 -42.67
CA ARG A 88 38.25 16.77 -41.46
C ARG A 88 38.54 15.87 -40.26
N GLY A 89 39.47 16.33 -39.43
CA GLY A 89 40.14 15.67 -38.36
C GLY A 89 39.18 15.02 -37.32
N ARG A 90 39.62 13.90 -36.76
CA ARG A 90 39.08 13.33 -35.52
C ARG A 90 39.15 14.38 -34.42
N PRO A 91 38.05 14.68 -33.72
CA PRO A 91 38.15 15.33 -32.42
C PRO A 91 38.71 14.33 -31.42
N SER A 92 39.72 14.75 -30.69
CA SER A 92 40.28 14.07 -29.54
C SER A 92 39.20 13.69 -28.55
N ALA A 93 39.25 12.45 -28.07
CA ALA A 93 38.49 11.98 -26.91
C ALA A 93 39.11 12.61 -25.64
N ASP A 94 38.65 13.82 -25.30
CA ASP A 94 38.82 14.41 -23.99
C ASP A 94 37.45 14.89 -23.49
N ALA A 95 36.93 14.07 -22.65
CA ALA A 95 36.07 14.29 -21.48
C ALA A 95 35.36 15.65 -21.37
N ALA A 96 34.14 15.73 -21.82
CA ALA A 96 33.14 16.41 -21.02
C ALA A 96 32.51 15.35 -20.10
N ALA A 97 33.06 15.22 -18.90
CA ALA A 97 32.30 14.62 -17.79
C ALA A 97 31.03 15.46 -17.65
N GLY A 98 29.93 14.94 -18.18
CA GLY A 98 28.62 15.58 -18.08
C GLY A 98 28.34 15.85 -16.61
N GLN A 99 27.99 17.08 -16.28
CA GLN A 99 27.46 17.40 -14.97
C GLN A 99 26.32 16.38 -14.71
N PRO A 100 26.25 15.74 -13.52
CA PRO A 100 25.19 14.81 -13.21
C PRO A 100 23.86 15.52 -13.42
N VAL A 101 23.01 14.96 -14.28
CA VAL A 101 21.65 15.46 -14.48
C VAL A 101 21.00 15.43 -13.10
N PRO A 102 20.45 16.56 -12.59
CA PRO A 102 19.86 16.58 -11.28
C PRO A 102 18.74 15.52 -11.20
N PRO A 103 18.59 14.82 -10.08
CA PRO A 103 17.60 13.77 -9.92
C PRO A 103 16.21 14.30 -10.26
N THR A 104 15.43 13.55 -11.02
CA THR A 104 14.10 13.99 -11.48
C THR A 104 13.10 14.12 -10.35
N LEU A 105 13.35 13.47 -9.20
CA LEU A 105 12.47 13.43 -8.01
C LEU A 105 11.00 13.13 -8.37
N TRP A 106 10.79 12.29 -9.41
CA TRP A 106 9.47 12.00 -9.97
C TRP A 106 8.46 11.51 -8.92
N TYR A 107 8.93 10.82 -7.89
CA TYR A 107 8.11 10.30 -6.80
C TYR A 107 7.50 11.39 -5.92
N LYS A 108 8.04 12.62 -5.90
CA LYS A 108 7.45 13.74 -5.17
C LYS A 108 6.17 14.27 -5.86
N ASP A 109 6.13 14.21 -7.18
CA ASP A 109 4.99 14.68 -7.97
C ASP A 109 4.02 13.54 -8.32
N ALA A 110 4.36 12.30 -7.95
CA ALA A 110 3.59 11.13 -8.29
C ALA A 110 2.20 11.12 -7.64
N VAL A 111 1.29 10.42 -8.30
CA VAL A 111 0.07 9.84 -7.74
C VAL A 111 0.25 8.34 -7.87
N ILE A 112 0.45 7.67 -6.74
CA ILE A 112 0.68 6.22 -6.68
C ILE A 112 -0.66 5.52 -6.55
N TYR A 113 -0.85 4.44 -7.32
CA TYR A 113 -2.01 3.57 -7.24
C TYR A 113 -1.57 2.18 -6.83
N GLU A 114 -2.03 1.75 -5.67
CA GLU A 114 -1.78 0.44 -5.10
C GLU A 114 -2.75 -0.57 -5.68
N VAL A 115 -2.25 -1.65 -6.28
CA VAL A 115 -3.06 -2.63 -6.98
C VAL A 115 -2.66 -4.07 -6.67
N HIS A 116 -3.67 -4.88 -6.39
CA HIS A 116 -3.54 -6.33 -6.23
C HIS A 116 -3.86 -7.01 -7.55
N VAL A 117 -2.87 -7.59 -8.25
CA VAL A 117 -3.04 -8.23 -9.55
C VAL A 117 -4.16 -9.27 -9.53
N ARG A 118 -4.21 -10.08 -8.45
CA ARG A 118 -5.16 -11.18 -8.23
C ARG A 118 -6.63 -10.75 -8.29
N THR A 119 -6.95 -9.54 -7.84
CA THR A 119 -8.32 -9.06 -7.65
C THR A 119 -8.66 -7.85 -8.50
N PHE A 120 -7.77 -7.42 -9.41
CA PHE A 120 -8.01 -6.23 -10.21
C PHE A 120 -8.83 -6.52 -11.48
N PHE A 121 -8.36 -7.41 -12.37
CA PHE A 121 -9.11 -7.82 -13.56
C PHE A 121 -8.60 -9.15 -14.12
N ASP A 122 -9.51 -10.08 -14.37
CA ASP A 122 -9.25 -11.39 -14.95
C ASP A 122 -9.28 -11.31 -16.47
N GLY A 123 -8.10 -11.39 -17.10
CA GLY A 123 -7.93 -11.28 -18.53
C GLY A 123 -8.08 -12.61 -19.29
N ASN A 124 -8.06 -13.75 -18.60
CA ASN A 124 -8.11 -15.08 -19.19
C ASN A 124 -9.42 -15.85 -18.89
N GLY A 125 -10.25 -15.36 -17.97
CA GLY A 125 -11.55 -15.93 -17.62
C GLY A 125 -11.47 -17.14 -16.69
N ASP A 126 -10.40 -17.29 -15.88
CA ASP A 126 -10.24 -18.40 -14.95
C ASP A 126 -10.74 -18.12 -13.52
N GLY A 127 -11.06 -16.87 -13.20
CA GLY A 127 -11.57 -16.43 -11.91
C GLY A 127 -10.54 -15.67 -11.07
N THR A 128 -9.34 -15.53 -11.57
CA THR A 128 -8.23 -14.85 -10.89
C THR A 128 -7.70 -13.72 -11.78
N GLY A 129 -7.45 -12.55 -11.21
CA GLY A 129 -6.84 -11.44 -11.95
C GLY A 129 -5.41 -11.76 -12.39
N ASP A 130 -5.00 -11.21 -13.53
CA ASP A 130 -3.72 -11.50 -14.14
C ASP A 130 -3.08 -10.27 -14.81
N PHE A 131 -1.81 -10.39 -15.27
CA PHE A 131 -1.10 -9.30 -15.94
C PHE A 131 -1.70 -8.91 -17.29
N ARG A 132 -2.45 -9.80 -17.98
CA ARG A 132 -3.17 -9.46 -19.21
C ARG A 132 -4.34 -8.56 -18.88
N GLY A 133 -5.07 -8.90 -17.82
CA GLY A 133 -6.17 -8.12 -17.28
C GLY A 133 -5.71 -6.75 -16.81
N LEU A 134 -4.65 -6.70 -16.00
CA LEU A 134 -4.08 -5.43 -15.54
C LEU A 134 -3.60 -4.57 -16.72
N THR A 135 -2.98 -5.16 -17.73
CA THR A 135 -2.56 -4.45 -18.97
C THR A 135 -3.75 -3.85 -19.71
N ALA A 136 -4.87 -4.58 -19.80
CA ALA A 136 -6.09 -4.10 -20.44
C ALA A 136 -6.75 -2.90 -19.70
N LYS A 137 -6.40 -2.68 -18.43
CA LYS A 137 -6.94 -1.58 -17.62
C LYS A 137 -5.98 -0.39 -17.44
N LEU A 138 -4.84 -0.39 -18.13
CA LEU A 138 -3.87 0.72 -18.01
C LEU A 138 -4.41 2.07 -18.53
N ASP A 139 -5.29 2.05 -19.53
CA ASP A 139 -5.91 3.30 -20.03
C ASP A 139 -6.82 3.94 -18.99
N TYR A 140 -7.60 3.13 -18.25
CA TYR A 140 -8.39 3.59 -17.10
C TYR A 140 -7.51 4.27 -16.04
N LEU A 141 -6.37 3.66 -15.69
CA LEU A 141 -5.45 4.21 -14.70
C LEU A 141 -4.79 5.51 -15.19
N GLN A 142 -4.45 5.58 -16.47
CA GLN A 142 -3.93 6.81 -17.09
C GLN A 142 -4.97 7.93 -17.07
N GLU A 143 -6.22 7.62 -17.41
CA GLU A 143 -7.34 8.58 -17.39
C GLU A 143 -7.71 9.03 -15.98
N LEU A 144 -7.57 8.16 -14.97
CA LEU A 144 -7.70 8.54 -13.56
C LEU A 144 -6.64 9.59 -13.16
N GLY A 145 -5.51 9.60 -13.86
CA GLY A 145 -4.41 10.52 -13.60
C GLY A 145 -3.24 9.93 -12.81
N VAL A 146 -3.25 8.60 -12.61
CA VAL A 146 -2.17 7.83 -11.96
C VAL A 146 -0.86 7.98 -12.73
N THR A 147 0.25 8.12 -12.01
CA THR A 147 1.59 8.27 -12.59
C THR A 147 2.57 7.20 -12.13
N ALA A 148 2.19 6.44 -11.09
CA ALA A 148 2.98 5.30 -10.62
C ALA A 148 2.05 4.20 -10.12
N LEU A 149 2.41 2.95 -10.38
CA LEU A 149 1.73 1.76 -9.89
C LEU A 149 2.58 1.09 -8.82
N TRP A 150 1.97 0.78 -7.69
CA TRP A 150 2.53 -0.12 -6.70
C TRP A 150 1.80 -1.46 -6.78
N LEU A 151 2.52 -2.49 -7.28
CA LEU A 151 2.03 -3.85 -7.37
C LEU A 151 2.28 -4.59 -6.06
N LEU A 152 1.22 -5.12 -5.46
CA LEU A 152 1.34 -6.08 -4.35
C LEU A 152 2.06 -7.36 -4.83
N PRO A 153 2.60 -8.21 -3.93
CA PRO A 153 3.40 -9.36 -4.31
C PRO A 153 2.68 -10.25 -5.33
N PHE A 154 3.36 -10.51 -6.44
CA PHE A 154 2.86 -11.36 -7.52
C PHE A 154 3.79 -12.56 -7.81
N TYR A 155 4.70 -12.83 -6.90
CA TYR A 155 5.64 -13.94 -6.93
C TYR A 155 4.95 -15.27 -6.67
N PRO A 156 5.52 -16.43 -7.10
CA PRO A 156 5.06 -17.73 -6.65
C PRO A 156 4.98 -17.81 -5.13
N SER A 157 3.81 -18.20 -4.64
CA SER A 157 3.45 -18.23 -3.23
C SER A 157 2.37 -19.29 -3.02
N PRO A 158 2.29 -19.95 -1.86
CA PRO A 158 1.12 -20.71 -1.42
C PRO A 158 -0.14 -19.85 -1.23
N LEU A 159 0.00 -18.52 -1.22
CA LEU A 159 -1.06 -17.54 -0.99
C LEU A 159 -1.72 -17.65 0.40
N ALA A 160 -0.97 -18.12 1.39
CA ALA A 160 -1.45 -18.16 2.78
C ALA A 160 -1.52 -16.75 3.39
N ASP A 161 -0.70 -15.82 2.89
CA ASP A 161 -0.78 -14.38 3.16
C ASP A 161 -0.74 -13.59 1.84
N ASP A 162 -1.63 -13.97 0.90
CA ASP A 162 -1.91 -13.26 -0.37
C ASP A 162 -0.68 -12.89 -1.22
N GLY A 163 0.43 -13.62 -1.06
CA GLY A 163 1.66 -13.43 -1.82
C GLY A 163 2.85 -12.93 -0.99
N TYR A 164 2.64 -12.45 0.24
CA TYR A 164 3.74 -12.07 1.14
C TYR A 164 4.53 -13.28 1.63
N ASP A 165 3.96 -14.48 1.61
CA ASP A 165 4.63 -15.77 1.83
C ASP A 165 5.32 -16.27 0.54
N VAL A 166 6.41 -15.58 0.14
CA VAL A 166 7.11 -15.79 -1.14
C VAL A 166 7.81 -17.16 -1.19
N ALA A 167 7.55 -17.95 -2.25
CA ALA A 167 8.22 -19.22 -2.50
C ALA A 167 9.30 -19.16 -3.61
N ASP A 168 9.27 -18.18 -4.50
CA ASP A 168 10.30 -17.89 -5.50
C ASP A 168 10.28 -16.39 -5.85
N TYR A 169 11.37 -15.69 -5.59
CA TYR A 169 11.47 -14.24 -5.83
C TYR A 169 11.67 -13.85 -7.30
N THR A 170 11.95 -14.79 -8.20
CA THR A 170 12.41 -14.50 -9.57
C THR A 170 11.46 -14.95 -10.66
N ALA A 171 10.23 -15.31 -10.27
CA ALA A 171 9.18 -15.73 -11.16
C ALA A 171 7.86 -14.98 -10.90
N VAL A 172 6.92 -15.11 -11.82
CA VAL A 172 5.53 -14.66 -11.68
C VAL A 172 4.69 -15.84 -11.24
N HIS A 173 3.76 -15.63 -10.30
CA HIS A 173 2.83 -16.67 -9.87
C HIS A 173 2.03 -17.19 -11.07
N PRO A 174 1.92 -18.53 -11.26
CA PRO A 174 1.30 -19.11 -12.47
C PRO A 174 -0.13 -18.63 -12.75
N ALA A 175 -0.92 -18.34 -11.71
CA ALA A 175 -2.27 -17.79 -11.88
C ALA A 175 -2.28 -16.35 -12.41
N TYR A 176 -1.18 -15.60 -12.27
CA TYR A 176 -1.09 -14.20 -12.74
C TYR A 176 -0.46 -14.07 -14.12
N GLY A 177 -0.07 -15.19 -14.73
CA GLY A 177 0.53 -15.25 -16.04
C GLY A 177 2.01 -15.61 -16.02
N THR A 178 2.74 -15.11 -17.00
CA THR A 178 4.16 -15.42 -17.21
C THR A 178 5.05 -14.19 -17.02
N LEU A 179 6.36 -14.40 -16.90
CA LEU A 179 7.33 -13.30 -16.94
C LEU A 179 7.24 -12.49 -18.24
N GLY A 180 6.81 -13.12 -19.35
CA GLY A 180 6.53 -12.45 -20.63
C GLY A 180 5.34 -11.50 -20.54
N ASP A 181 4.28 -11.90 -19.84
CA ASP A 181 3.10 -11.05 -19.61
C ASP A 181 3.46 -9.86 -18.71
N PHE A 182 4.24 -10.07 -17.65
CA PHE A 182 4.78 -8.98 -16.82
C PHE A 182 5.64 -7.99 -17.63
N LYS A 183 6.56 -8.47 -18.46
CA LYS A 183 7.39 -7.59 -19.31
C LYS A 183 6.54 -6.75 -20.26
N ARG A 184 5.49 -7.33 -20.83
CA ARG A 184 4.55 -6.60 -21.69
C ARG A 184 3.79 -5.54 -20.90
N PHE A 185 3.26 -5.90 -19.74
CA PHE A 185 2.62 -4.97 -18.82
C PHE A 185 3.54 -3.78 -18.48
N LEU A 186 4.79 -4.06 -18.09
CA LEU A 186 5.77 -3.03 -17.71
C LEU A 186 6.05 -2.07 -18.89
N ALA A 187 6.26 -2.60 -20.08
CA ALA A 187 6.46 -1.81 -21.29
C ALA A 187 5.24 -0.93 -21.63
N GLU A 188 4.01 -1.47 -21.47
CA GLU A 188 2.78 -0.73 -21.72
C GLU A 188 2.50 0.34 -20.66
N ALA A 189 2.85 0.11 -19.39
CA ALA A 189 2.80 1.11 -18.33
C ALA A 189 3.78 2.27 -18.62
N HIS A 190 5.02 1.94 -18.95
CA HIS A 190 6.04 2.94 -19.31
C HIS A 190 5.66 3.75 -20.55
N ARG A 191 5.06 3.11 -21.58
CA ARG A 191 4.59 3.80 -22.78
C ARG A 191 3.53 4.87 -22.46
N ARG A 192 2.75 4.66 -21.39
CA ARG A 192 1.75 5.62 -20.87
C ARG A 192 2.35 6.63 -19.88
N GLY A 193 3.66 6.62 -19.66
CA GLY A 193 4.33 7.51 -18.69
C GLY A 193 4.15 7.11 -17.23
N MET A 194 3.65 5.90 -16.95
CA MET A 194 3.50 5.40 -15.58
C MET A 194 4.77 4.66 -15.13
N ARG A 195 5.23 4.93 -13.92
CA ARG A 195 6.27 4.18 -13.23
C ARG A 195 5.67 2.94 -12.57
N VAL A 196 6.49 1.91 -12.34
CA VAL A 196 6.06 0.68 -11.68
C VAL A 196 7.03 0.32 -10.56
N ILE A 197 6.52 0.21 -9.35
CA ILE A 197 7.23 -0.36 -8.19
C ILE A 197 6.49 -1.63 -7.72
N THR A 198 7.19 -2.53 -7.06
CA THR A 198 6.59 -3.73 -6.45
C THR A 198 7.11 -3.95 -5.05
N ASP A 199 6.42 -4.78 -4.28
CA ASP A 199 6.90 -5.23 -2.98
C ASP A 199 8.21 -6.02 -3.12
N LEU A 200 9.12 -5.76 -2.20
CA LEU A 200 10.27 -6.59 -1.94
C LEU A 200 10.18 -7.08 -0.49
N VAL A 201 9.72 -8.32 -0.32
CA VAL A 201 9.59 -8.97 0.98
C VAL A 201 10.98 -9.38 1.44
N LEU A 202 11.62 -8.53 2.25
CA LEU A 202 12.99 -8.72 2.69
C LEU A 202 13.07 -9.61 3.94
N ASN A 203 12.11 -9.47 4.86
CA ASN A 203 12.21 -10.03 6.19
C ASN A 203 12.13 -11.56 6.22
N HIS A 204 11.24 -12.16 5.43
CA HIS A 204 10.88 -13.58 5.53
C HIS A 204 10.62 -14.20 4.17
N THR A 205 10.42 -15.51 4.17
CA THR A 205 9.95 -16.27 3.00
C THR A 205 8.81 -17.19 3.42
N SER A 206 8.13 -17.82 2.46
CA SER A 206 7.29 -18.99 2.75
C SER A 206 8.13 -20.15 3.32
N THR A 207 7.52 -20.94 4.21
CA THR A 207 8.08 -22.27 4.56
C THR A 207 8.26 -23.17 3.34
N GLN A 208 7.56 -22.91 2.23
CA GLN A 208 7.72 -23.66 0.97
C GLN A 208 8.90 -23.17 0.13
N HIS A 209 9.54 -22.05 0.47
CA HIS A 209 10.69 -21.55 -0.27
C HIS A 209 11.85 -22.57 -0.29
N PRO A 210 12.53 -22.80 -1.41
CA PRO A 210 13.65 -23.73 -1.50
C PRO A 210 14.77 -23.46 -0.50
N TRP A 211 14.98 -22.19 -0.11
CA TRP A 211 15.97 -21.85 0.92
C TRP A 211 15.58 -22.42 2.29
N PHE A 212 14.30 -22.27 2.71
CA PHE A 212 13.83 -22.83 3.98
C PHE A 212 13.86 -24.36 3.95
N GLN A 213 13.38 -24.98 2.86
CA GLN A 213 13.38 -26.41 2.69
C GLN A 213 14.80 -27.01 2.72
N ARG A 214 15.79 -26.27 2.29
CA ARG A 214 17.20 -26.65 2.41
C ARG A 214 17.74 -26.41 3.82
N ALA A 215 17.43 -25.25 4.41
CA ALA A 215 17.90 -24.87 5.75
C ALA A 215 17.43 -25.85 6.82
N ARG A 216 16.14 -26.26 6.81
CA ARG A 216 15.56 -27.18 7.80
C ARG A 216 16.19 -28.58 7.77
N ARG A 217 16.82 -28.97 6.64
CA ARG A 217 17.53 -30.27 6.46
C ARG A 217 19.03 -30.13 6.62
N ALA A 218 19.56 -28.93 6.71
CA ALA A 218 20.99 -28.69 6.82
C ALA A 218 21.50 -28.93 8.24
N ARG A 219 22.77 -29.27 8.37
CA ARG A 219 23.42 -29.45 9.69
C ARG A 219 23.47 -28.10 10.44
N PRO A 220 23.23 -28.09 11.76
CA PRO A 220 23.48 -26.92 12.59
C PRO A 220 24.86 -26.31 12.33
N GLY A 221 24.99 -25.00 12.33
CA GLY A 221 26.24 -24.26 12.06
C GLY A 221 26.67 -24.27 10.59
N SER A 222 25.93 -24.87 9.68
CA SER A 222 26.21 -24.76 8.25
C SER A 222 25.66 -23.48 7.66
N ARG A 223 26.35 -22.91 6.66
CA ARG A 223 25.94 -21.71 5.95
C ARG A 223 24.49 -21.75 5.40
N TRP A 224 23.95 -22.95 5.18
CA TRP A 224 22.58 -23.14 4.70
C TRP A 224 21.58 -23.19 5.85
N ARG A 225 21.96 -23.77 7.02
CA ARG A 225 21.14 -23.71 8.22
C ARG A 225 20.91 -22.26 8.62
N ASP A 226 21.99 -21.49 8.60
CA ASP A 226 22.03 -20.11 9.04
C ASP A 226 21.39 -19.11 8.02
N PHE A 227 20.66 -19.60 7.01
CA PHE A 227 19.82 -18.74 6.16
C PHE A 227 18.62 -18.17 6.91
N TYR A 228 18.18 -18.86 7.97
CA TYR A 228 17.07 -18.47 8.82
C TYR A 228 17.52 -18.39 10.27
N VAL A 229 16.70 -17.75 11.10
CA VAL A 229 17.01 -17.60 12.52
C VAL A 229 16.49 -18.83 13.28
N TRP A 230 17.39 -19.57 13.94
CA TRP A 230 17.10 -20.81 14.64
C TRP A 230 17.50 -20.73 16.11
N SER A 231 16.80 -21.50 16.96
CA SER A 231 17.14 -21.70 18.37
C SER A 231 16.77 -23.11 18.83
N ASP A 232 17.50 -23.62 19.81
CA ASP A 232 17.17 -24.87 20.49
C ASP A 232 16.05 -24.69 21.54
N SER A 233 15.76 -23.43 21.92
CA SER A 233 14.73 -23.05 22.88
C SER A 233 13.93 -21.84 22.38
N PRO A 234 12.63 -21.74 22.68
CA PRO A 234 11.82 -20.56 22.36
C PRO A 234 12.08 -19.39 23.31
N ASP A 235 13.08 -19.48 24.20
CA ASP A 235 13.34 -18.49 25.25
C ASP A 235 14.13 -17.27 24.78
N ARG A 236 14.72 -17.31 23.57
CA ARG A 236 15.45 -16.17 23.01
C ARG A 236 14.48 -15.04 22.60
N TYR A 237 14.97 -13.80 22.68
CA TYR A 237 14.23 -12.59 22.32
C TYR A 237 12.92 -12.43 23.12
N ARG A 238 12.94 -12.81 24.40
CA ARG A 238 11.78 -12.69 25.29
C ARG A 238 11.26 -11.26 25.36
N GLY A 239 9.92 -11.12 25.33
CA GLY A 239 9.25 -9.82 25.42
C GLY A 239 9.17 -9.07 24.08
N VAL A 240 9.70 -9.63 23.00
CA VAL A 240 9.48 -9.08 21.67
C VAL A 240 8.02 -9.27 21.29
N ARG A 241 7.36 -8.19 20.88
CA ARG A 241 5.94 -8.16 20.59
C ARG A 241 5.58 -9.10 19.43
N VAL A 242 4.51 -9.86 19.58
CA VAL A 242 3.84 -10.57 18.49
C VAL A 242 3.05 -9.55 17.65
N ILE A 243 3.29 -9.52 16.33
CA ILE A 243 2.66 -8.53 15.44
C ILE A 243 1.19 -8.85 15.19
N PHE A 244 0.86 -10.12 14.98
CA PHE A 244 -0.50 -10.59 14.72
C PHE A 244 -1.06 -11.41 15.88
N PRO A 245 -1.40 -10.79 17.03
CA PRO A 245 -1.81 -11.50 18.24
C PRO A 245 -3.14 -12.24 18.11
N ASP A 246 -3.95 -11.93 17.10
CA ASP A 246 -5.20 -12.65 16.83
C ASP A 246 -4.94 -14.02 16.16
N TYR A 247 -3.73 -14.25 15.61
CA TYR A 247 -3.38 -15.44 14.85
C TYR A 247 -2.19 -16.21 15.44
N GLU A 248 -1.24 -15.52 16.07
CA GLU A 248 0.00 -16.11 16.59
C GLU A 248 0.13 -15.89 18.09
N ALA A 249 0.54 -16.95 18.79
CA ALA A 249 0.75 -16.90 20.25
C ALA A 249 2.21 -16.54 20.63
N ASP A 250 3.16 -16.79 19.73
CA ASP A 250 4.61 -16.63 19.94
C ASP A 250 5.28 -16.29 18.59
N ASN A 251 6.53 -15.78 18.66
CA ASN A 251 7.37 -15.55 17.50
C ASN A 251 8.27 -16.79 17.17
N TRP A 252 8.13 -17.89 17.90
CA TRP A 252 8.91 -19.12 17.70
C TRP A 252 8.01 -20.31 17.37
N THR A 253 8.36 -21.05 16.31
CA THR A 253 7.67 -22.29 15.94
C THR A 253 8.65 -23.46 15.83
N TRP A 254 8.27 -24.61 16.42
CA TRP A 254 9.06 -25.84 16.36
C TRP A 254 9.00 -26.50 14.99
N ASP A 255 10.16 -26.78 14.40
CA ASP A 255 10.29 -27.54 13.17
C ASP A 255 10.77 -28.98 13.48
N PRO A 256 9.94 -30.01 13.24
CA PRO A 256 10.30 -31.39 13.57
C PRO A 256 11.40 -31.97 12.67
N VAL A 257 11.61 -31.43 11.46
CA VAL A 257 12.67 -31.85 10.54
C VAL A 257 14.01 -31.26 10.99
N ALA A 258 14.02 -29.99 11.31
CA ALA A 258 15.19 -29.29 11.83
C ALA A 258 15.54 -29.68 13.27
N ARG A 259 14.54 -30.15 14.04
CA ARG A 259 14.59 -30.36 15.50
C ARG A 259 15.09 -29.13 16.23
N ALA A 260 14.54 -27.98 15.87
CA ALA A 260 14.82 -26.67 16.46
C ALA A 260 13.65 -25.73 16.21
N TYR A 261 13.59 -24.64 16.96
CA TYR A 261 12.65 -23.56 16.74
C TYR A 261 13.22 -22.64 15.66
N TYR A 262 12.35 -22.15 14.76
CA TYR A 262 12.67 -21.03 13.87
C TYR A 262 11.88 -19.78 14.29
N TRP A 263 12.51 -18.64 14.11
CA TRP A 263 11.91 -17.34 14.36
C TRP A 263 11.01 -16.92 13.20
N HIS A 264 9.87 -16.31 13.52
CA HIS A 264 9.00 -15.64 12.58
C HIS A 264 8.40 -14.40 13.23
N ARG A 265 8.53 -13.26 12.58
CA ARG A 265 8.00 -12.01 13.09
C ARG A 265 6.50 -11.88 12.86
N PHE A 266 6.03 -12.52 11.80
CA PHE A 266 4.66 -12.55 11.33
C PHE A 266 4.07 -13.94 11.54
N TYR A 267 3.53 -14.57 10.49
CA TYR A 267 2.92 -15.90 10.64
C TYR A 267 3.96 -17.03 10.76
N ALA A 268 3.56 -18.10 11.41
CA ALA A 268 4.38 -19.32 11.51
C ALA A 268 4.79 -19.92 10.16
N HIS A 269 4.04 -19.64 9.09
CA HIS A 269 4.40 -20.04 7.73
C HIS A 269 5.37 -19.08 7.00
N GLN A 270 5.84 -18.03 7.69
CA GLN A 270 6.74 -16.98 7.18
C GLN A 270 8.03 -16.91 8.02
N PRO A 271 8.93 -17.92 7.95
CA PRO A 271 10.20 -17.92 8.69
C PRO A 271 11.08 -16.75 8.28
N ASP A 272 11.69 -16.08 9.26
CA ASP A 272 12.54 -14.91 9.05
C ASP A 272 13.93 -15.30 8.56
N LEU A 273 14.42 -14.53 7.59
CA LEU A 273 15.74 -14.64 7.01
C LEU A 273 16.80 -14.08 7.96
N ASN A 274 17.91 -14.75 8.10
CA ASN A 274 19.02 -14.33 8.94
C ASN A 274 19.96 -13.37 8.19
N TYR A 275 19.81 -12.07 8.38
CA TYR A 275 20.66 -11.06 7.75
C TYR A 275 22.07 -10.94 8.32
N ASP A 276 22.39 -11.59 9.45
CA ASP A 276 23.78 -11.76 9.89
C ASP A 276 24.56 -12.65 8.91
N ASN A 277 23.86 -13.52 8.17
CA ASN A 277 24.47 -14.34 7.13
C ASN A 277 24.68 -13.51 5.84
N PRO A 278 25.94 -13.24 5.42
CA PRO A 278 26.22 -12.47 4.21
C PRO A 278 25.73 -13.16 2.92
N MET A 279 25.39 -14.45 2.96
CA MET A 279 24.79 -15.15 1.81
C MET A 279 23.33 -14.72 1.61
N VAL A 280 22.58 -14.45 2.67
CA VAL A 280 21.21 -13.92 2.61
C VAL A 280 21.22 -12.55 1.94
N ARG A 281 22.05 -11.63 2.44
CA ARG A 281 22.20 -10.27 1.85
C ARG A 281 22.54 -10.33 0.36
N ARG A 282 23.52 -11.17 -0.03
CA ARG A 282 23.88 -11.37 -1.44
C ARG A 282 22.76 -12.00 -2.28
N ALA A 283 21.97 -12.90 -1.69
CA ALA A 283 20.83 -13.50 -2.39
C ALA A 283 19.75 -12.46 -2.66
N MET A 284 19.43 -11.59 -1.68
CA MET A 284 18.48 -10.49 -1.87
C MET A 284 18.96 -9.45 -2.87
N LEU A 285 20.24 -9.09 -2.87
CA LEU A 285 20.79 -8.21 -3.90
C LEU A 285 20.67 -8.79 -5.33
N LYS A 286 20.72 -10.11 -5.49
CA LYS A 286 20.45 -10.77 -6.79
C LYS A 286 18.97 -10.70 -7.19
N VAL A 287 18.07 -10.80 -6.24
CA VAL A 287 16.62 -10.59 -6.48
C VAL A 287 16.36 -9.18 -6.97
N VAL A 288 16.92 -8.18 -6.28
CA VAL A 288 16.86 -6.76 -6.68
C VAL A 288 17.40 -6.57 -8.11
N ASP A 289 18.58 -7.12 -8.39
CA ASP A 289 19.23 -7.06 -9.70
C ASP A 289 18.37 -7.67 -10.82
N PHE A 290 17.71 -8.78 -10.53
CA PHE A 290 16.81 -9.45 -11.47
C PHE A 290 15.66 -8.54 -11.92
N TRP A 291 14.94 -7.94 -10.98
CA TRP A 291 13.78 -7.10 -11.31
C TRP A 291 14.16 -5.75 -11.89
N LEU A 292 15.23 -5.10 -11.39
CA LEU A 292 15.71 -3.82 -11.94
C LEU A 292 16.24 -3.95 -13.37
N ARG A 293 16.85 -5.07 -13.72
CA ARG A 293 17.23 -5.37 -15.12
C ARG A 293 16.06 -5.52 -16.06
N LEU A 294 14.90 -5.91 -15.55
CA LEU A 294 13.68 -5.96 -16.36
C LEU A 294 13.07 -4.58 -16.60
N GLY A 295 13.54 -3.55 -15.89
CA GLY A 295 13.11 -2.17 -16.06
C GLY A 295 12.21 -1.64 -14.95
N LEU A 296 12.05 -2.37 -13.82
CA LEU A 296 11.26 -1.90 -12.68
C LEU A 296 11.82 -0.56 -12.14
N ASP A 297 10.94 0.34 -11.72
CA ASP A 297 11.31 1.70 -11.28
C ASP A 297 11.65 1.79 -9.79
N GLY A 298 11.45 0.73 -9.03
CA GLY A 298 11.78 0.69 -7.61
C GLY A 298 11.02 -0.38 -6.83
N PHE A 299 11.14 -0.31 -5.50
CA PHE A 299 10.53 -1.26 -4.58
C PHE A 299 9.87 -0.56 -3.40
N ARG A 300 8.77 -1.14 -2.93
CA ARG A 300 8.30 -0.97 -1.56
C ARG A 300 8.98 -2.07 -0.73
N LEU A 301 9.72 -1.65 0.29
CA LEU A 301 10.44 -2.55 1.19
C LEU A 301 9.51 -2.96 2.33
N ASP A 302 9.01 -4.18 2.22
CA ASP A 302 8.09 -4.79 3.17
C ASP A 302 8.77 -5.06 4.50
N ALA A 303 8.08 -4.78 5.61
CA ALA A 303 8.47 -5.12 6.97
C ALA A 303 9.91 -4.71 7.34
N LEU A 304 10.36 -3.57 6.83
CA LEU A 304 11.76 -3.14 6.85
C LEU A 304 12.42 -3.09 8.24
N PRO A 305 11.76 -2.72 9.34
CA PRO A 305 12.40 -2.65 10.66
C PRO A 305 12.90 -3.98 11.21
N TYR A 306 12.39 -5.13 10.73
CA TYR A 306 12.50 -6.42 11.42
C TYR A 306 13.62 -7.35 10.92
N LEU A 307 14.56 -6.85 10.10
CA LEU A 307 15.59 -7.66 9.41
C LEU A 307 16.63 -8.30 10.33
N PHE A 308 16.77 -7.83 11.56
CA PHE A 308 17.77 -8.32 12.51
C PHE A 308 17.17 -8.54 13.89
N GLU A 309 17.63 -9.59 14.59
CA GLU A 309 17.24 -9.90 15.95
C GLU A 309 18.42 -9.74 16.90
N ARG A 310 18.20 -9.03 18.03
CA ARG A 310 19.20 -8.86 19.09
C ARG A 310 18.54 -9.06 20.46
N GLU A 311 19.22 -9.85 21.30
CA GLU A 311 18.77 -10.07 22.67
C GLU A 311 18.66 -8.76 23.45
N GLY A 312 17.60 -8.61 24.24
CA GLY A 312 17.37 -7.40 25.05
C GLY A 312 16.88 -6.17 24.25
N THR A 313 16.50 -6.34 22.98
CA THR A 313 15.93 -5.28 22.14
C THR A 313 14.51 -5.62 21.71
N ALA A 314 13.84 -4.69 21.01
CA ALA A 314 12.54 -4.95 20.37
C ALA A 314 12.66 -5.75 19.05
N CYS A 315 13.87 -6.10 18.60
CA CYS A 315 14.15 -6.67 17.29
C CYS A 315 13.48 -5.88 16.15
N ALA A 316 13.59 -4.56 16.22
CA ALA A 316 13.05 -3.63 15.23
C ALA A 316 13.92 -2.37 15.17
N GLY A 317 14.06 -1.76 13.99
CA GLY A 317 14.77 -0.50 13.76
C GLY A 317 16.25 -0.50 14.21
N LEU A 318 16.92 -1.67 14.17
CA LEU A 318 18.28 -1.83 14.67
C LEU A 318 19.30 -1.13 13.75
N PRO A 319 20.47 -0.70 14.30
CA PRO A 319 21.52 -0.08 13.50
C PRO A 319 21.99 -0.91 12.31
N GLU A 320 21.95 -2.24 12.44
CA GLU A 320 22.29 -3.20 11.39
C GLU A 320 21.28 -3.17 10.24
N THR A 321 19.99 -2.96 10.54
CA THR A 321 18.95 -2.76 9.52
C THR A 321 19.27 -1.52 8.68
N HIS A 322 19.53 -0.39 9.33
CA HIS A 322 19.91 0.85 8.65
C HIS A 322 21.20 0.69 7.82
N ALA A 323 22.20 -0.05 8.35
CA ALA A 323 23.43 -0.32 7.61
C ALA A 323 23.17 -1.15 6.32
N PHE A 324 22.30 -2.15 6.39
CA PHE A 324 21.93 -2.93 5.21
C PHE A 324 21.12 -2.11 4.19
N VAL A 325 20.21 -1.24 4.65
CA VAL A 325 19.44 -0.37 3.74
C VAL A 325 20.36 0.59 3.00
N ARG A 326 21.39 1.15 3.66
CA ARG A 326 22.43 1.95 2.98
C ARG A 326 23.23 1.14 1.96
N GLU A 327 23.59 -0.12 2.29
CA GLU A 327 24.24 -1.05 1.36
C GLU A 327 23.34 -1.28 0.12
N LEU A 328 22.07 -1.57 0.33
CA LEU A 328 21.07 -1.77 -0.72
C LEU A 328 20.91 -0.53 -1.59
N ARG A 329 20.78 0.67 -0.98
CA ARG A 329 20.65 1.95 -1.68
C ARG A 329 21.87 2.21 -2.56
N ALA A 330 23.07 2.12 -2.00
CA ALA A 330 24.32 2.31 -2.73
C ALA A 330 24.50 1.29 -3.88
N TYR A 331 24.09 0.03 -3.65
CA TYR A 331 24.11 -1.01 -4.67
C TYR A 331 23.24 -0.67 -5.87
N ILE A 332 22.02 -0.16 -5.62
CA ILE A 332 21.04 0.21 -6.66
C ILE A 332 21.53 1.44 -7.43
N GLU A 333 21.91 2.49 -6.74
CA GLU A 333 22.35 3.75 -7.37
C GLU A 333 23.57 3.56 -8.28
N ALA A 334 24.54 2.77 -7.83
CA ALA A 334 25.75 2.51 -8.61
C ALA A 334 25.47 1.75 -9.94
N ARG A 335 24.32 1.06 -10.08
CA ARG A 335 24.02 0.19 -11.23
C ARG A 335 22.85 0.63 -12.08
N TYR A 336 21.84 1.23 -11.47
CA TYR A 336 20.54 1.48 -12.10
C TYR A 336 20.12 2.93 -12.08
N GLY A 337 20.89 3.81 -11.42
CA GLY A 337 20.53 5.22 -11.27
C GLY A 337 19.27 5.40 -10.43
N GLU A 338 18.39 6.29 -10.88
CA GLU A 338 17.17 6.67 -10.17
C GLU A 338 16.17 5.52 -10.08
N ARG A 339 16.18 4.80 -8.95
CA ARG A 339 15.17 3.81 -8.59
C ARG A 339 14.68 4.12 -7.18
N VAL A 340 13.36 4.11 -6.98
CA VAL A 340 12.75 4.47 -5.70
C VAL A 340 12.80 3.29 -4.73
N LEU A 341 13.12 3.59 -3.47
CA LEU A 341 12.91 2.73 -2.33
C LEU A 341 11.88 3.41 -1.42
N LEU A 342 10.74 2.75 -1.22
CA LEU A 342 9.65 3.17 -0.34
C LEU A 342 9.64 2.26 0.90
N ALA A 343 9.95 2.80 2.07
CA ALA A 343 9.97 2.04 3.31
C ALA A 343 8.56 1.79 3.87
N GLU A 344 8.28 0.55 4.24
CA GLU A 344 7.23 0.25 5.19
C GLU A 344 7.84 0.02 6.57
N ALA A 345 7.62 0.98 7.45
CA ALA A 345 8.04 0.91 8.83
C ALA A 345 6.94 1.57 9.69
N ASN A 346 6.22 0.76 10.45
CA ASN A 346 5.18 1.25 11.36
C ASN A 346 5.84 1.64 12.70
N GLU A 347 6.53 2.78 12.68
CA GLU A 347 7.34 3.31 13.78
C GLU A 347 6.97 4.78 14.07
N PRO A 348 7.34 5.31 15.24
CA PRO A 348 7.21 6.75 15.54
C PRO A 348 7.92 7.61 14.50
N ALA A 349 7.42 8.83 14.26
CA ALA A 349 7.92 9.72 13.22
C ALA A 349 9.45 9.97 13.28
N ALA A 350 10.02 10.06 14.50
CA ALA A 350 11.46 10.25 14.68
C ALA A 350 12.30 9.05 14.18
N GLU A 351 11.82 7.82 14.39
CA GLU A 351 12.48 6.61 13.90
C GLU A 351 12.30 6.49 12.39
N LEU A 352 11.10 6.75 11.87
CA LEU A 352 10.84 6.79 10.42
C LEU A 352 11.75 7.77 9.68
N ALA A 353 11.98 8.95 10.25
CA ALA A 353 12.84 9.97 9.63
C ALA A 353 14.29 9.52 9.47
N ARG A 354 14.75 8.52 10.22
CA ARG A 354 16.10 7.94 10.06
C ARG A 354 16.28 7.28 8.71
N TYR A 355 15.24 6.64 8.17
CA TYR A 355 15.26 6.07 6.82
C TYR A 355 15.25 7.13 5.71
N LEU A 356 14.95 8.40 6.04
CA LEU A 356 14.77 9.51 5.10
C LEU A 356 15.86 10.59 5.19
N GLN A 357 17.09 10.20 5.55
CA GLN A 357 18.24 11.13 5.64
C GLN A 357 19.01 11.25 4.31
N GLY A 358 18.54 10.63 3.23
CA GLY A 358 19.07 10.77 1.88
C GLY A 358 19.99 9.64 1.42
N ASP A 359 20.41 8.76 2.31
CA ASP A 359 21.32 7.64 2.05
C ASP A 359 20.68 6.25 2.21
N GLU A 360 19.41 6.19 2.63
CA GLU A 360 18.62 4.97 2.76
C GLU A 360 17.42 4.97 1.79
N CYS A 361 16.21 5.17 2.29
CA CYS A 361 15.01 5.19 1.45
C CYS A 361 14.74 6.57 0.85
N HIS A 362 14.06 6.60 -0.28
CA HIS A 362 13.57 7.83 -0.90
C HIS A 362 12.25 8.28 -0.29
N MET A 363 11.44 7.29 0.12
CA MET A 363 10.11 7.52 0.66
C MET A 363 9.87 6.58 1.84
N ALA A 364 8.97 6.98 2.75
CA ALA A 364 8.41 6.14 3.78
C ALA A 364 6.91 6.43 3.93
N PHE A 365 6.11 5.41 4.24
CA PHE A 365 4.71 5.60 4.59
C PHE A 365 4.56 6.39 5.89
N HIS A 366 3.70 7.39 5.89
CA HIS A 366 3.47 8.24 7.05
C HIS A 366 2.46 7.61 8.01
N PHE A 367 2.82 6.50 8.65
CA PHE A 367 1.96 5.80 9.61
C PHE A 367 1.48 6.66 10.79
N PRO A 368 2.27 7.60 11.35
CA PRO A 368 1.77 8.48 12.42
C PRO A 368 0.62 9.40 11.99
N LEU A 369 0.57 9.85 10.73
CA LEU A 369 -0.45 10.79 10.25
C LEU A 369 -1.76 10.08 9.90
N MET A 370 -1.69 8.87 9.33
CA MET A 370 -2.86 8.17 8.79
C MET A 370 -3.99 8.00 9.85
N PRO A 371 -3.80 7.42 11.05
CA PRO A 371 -4.85 7.30 12.04
C PRO A 371 -5.30 8.65 12.61
N ARG A 372 -4.42 9.68 12.59
CA ARG A 372 -4.74 11.03 13.05
C ARG A 372 -5.69 11.76 12.11
N LEU A 373 -5.67 11.46 10.82
CA LEU A 373 -6.69 11.95 9.88
C LEU A 373 -8.08 11.45 10.26
N PHE A 374 -8.22 10.16 10.54
CA PHE A 374 -9.48 9.57 10.98
C PHE A 374 -9.92 10.09 12.35
N LEU A 375 -8.97 10.27 13.29
CA LEU A 375 -9.26 10.83 14.61
C LEU A 375 -9.77 12.28 14.51
N ALA A 376 -9.16 13.09 13.65
CA ALA A 376 -9.59 14.46 13.40
C ALA A 376 -11.00 14.52 12.82
N LEU A 377 -11.34 13.61 11.89
CA LEU A 377 -12.68 13.49 11.32
C LEU A 377 -13.71 12.98 12.34
N ALA A 378 -13.32 12.08 13.27
CA ALA A 378 -14.19 11.60 14.34
C ALA A 378 -14.49 12.69 15.38
N ARG A 379 -13.46 13.43 15.79
CA ARG A 379 -13.58 14.54 16.75
C ARG A 379 -14.12 15.82 16.15
N GLU A 380 -14.12 15.94 14.82
CA GLU A 380 -14.38 17.18 14.10
C GLU A 380 -13.45 18.32 14.53
N GLU A 381 -12.17 18.02 14.72
CA GLU A 381 -11.14 18.95 15.22
C GLU A 381 -9.82 18.80 14.47
N ALA A 382 -9.16 19.93 14.20
CA ALA A 382 -7.88 19.94 13.49
C ALA A 382 -6.69 19.51 14.36
N ALA A 383 -6.85 19.53 15.69
CA ALA A 383 -5.75 19.29 16.65
C ALA A 383 -4.96 17.98 16.39
N PRO A 384 -5.60 16.81 16.10
CA PRO A 384 -4.84 15.57 15.86
C PRO A 384 -3.90 15.67 14.66
N ILE A 385 -4.31 16.35 13.59
CA ILE A 385 -3.48 16.57 12.39
C ILE A 385 -2.39 17.59 12.68
N LEU A 386 -2.77 18.74 13.28
CA LEU A 386 -1.85 19.83 13.59
C LEU A 386 -0.71 19.38 14.52
N GLN A 387 -0.98 18.49 15.47
CA GLN A 387 0.04 17.95 16.36
C GLN A 387 1.10 17.19 15.57
N VAL A 388 0.71 16.26 14.69
CA VAL A 388 1.66 15.51 13.86
C VAL A 388 2.48 16.44 12.98
N LEU A 389 1.83 17.41 12.30
CA LEU A 389 2.51 18.32 11.38
C LEU A 389 3.49 19.28 12.07
N ARG A 390 3.24 19.62 13.35
CA ARG A 390 4.16 20.46 14.16
C ARG A 390 5.36 19.69 14.70
N ASP A 391 5.12 18.43 15.05
CA ASP A 391 6.13 17.54 15.66
C ASP A 391 6.87 16.71 14.59
N GLU A 392 6.59 16.97 13.29
CA GLU A 392 7.18 16.24 12.18
C GLU A 392 8.69 16.47 12.08
N PRO A 393 9.51 15.42 12.14
CA PRO A 393 10.95 15.55 12.04
C PRO A 393 11.37 15.95 10.61
N ALA A 394 12.49 16.69 10.52
CA ALA A 394 13.07 17.04 9.24
C ALA A 394 13.57 15.80 8.50
N ILE A 395 13.24 15.73 7.22
CA ILE A 395 13.76 14.72 6.27
C ILE A 395 14.64 15.40 5.23
N ALA A 396 15.50 14.62 4.57
CA ALA A 396 16.35 15.18 3.52
C ALA A 396 15.52 15.75 2.36
N PRO A 397 15.95 16.84 1.71
CA PRO A 397 15.20 17.48 0.61
C PRO A 397 14.88 16.55 -0.56
N ALA A 398 15.70 15.52 -0.78
CA ALA A 398 15.45 14.50 -1.78
C ALA A 398 14.47 13.41 -1.32
N CYS A 399 14.07 13.37 -0.07
CA CYS A 399 13.14 12.38 0.47
C CYS A 399 11.70 12.89 0.49
N GLN A 400 10.74 11.97 0.70
CA GLN A 400 9.31 12.29 0.68
C GLN A 400 8.51 11.35 1.56
N TRP A 401 7.48 11.84 2.22
CA TRP A 401 6.44 11.02 2.84
C TRP A 401 5.50 10.43 1.77
N ALA A 402 5.10 9.17 1.94
CA ALA A 402 3.99 8.57 1.21
C ALA A 402 2.73 8.63 2.09
N LEU A 403 1.73 9.37 1.65
CA LEU A 403 0.46 9.54 2.36
C LEU A 403 -0.57 8.56 1.85
N PHE A 404 -1.33 7.97 2.73
CA PHE A 404 -2.41 7.05 2.38
C PHE A 404 -3.57 7.16 3.37
N LEU A 405 -4.78 6.87 2.91
CA LEU A 405 -5.96 6.75 3.76
C LEU A 405 -6.21 5.30 4.11
N ARG A 406 -6.14 4.44 3.10
CA ARG A 406 -6.24 2.99 3.21
C ARG A 406 -5.21 2.33 2.29
N ASN A 407 -4.93 1.06 2.60
CA ASN A 407 -4.13 0.13 1.81
C ASN A 407 -4.75 -1.28 1.88
N HIS A 408 -4.03 -2.30 1.42
CA HIS A 408 -4.43 -3.70 1.43
C HIS A 408 -4.45 -4.34 2.83
N ASP A 409 -3.89 -3.68 3.84
CA ASP A 409 -3.86 -4.14 5.24
C ASP A 409 -4.95 -3.47 6.08
N GLU A 410 -4.97 -3.77 7.37
CA GLU A 410 -5.82 -3.06 8.30
C GLU A 410 -5.43 -1.58 8.42
N LEU A 411 -6.40 -0.73 8.77
CA LEU A 411 -6.11 0.60 9.29
C LEU A 411 -5.44 0.44 10.64
N THR A 412 -4.11 0.37 10.68
CA THR A 412 -3.39 0.14 11.92
C THR A 412 -3.55 1.32 12.88
N LEU A 413 -3.80 1.00 14.16
CA LEU A 413 -3.97 1.98 15.24
C LEU A 413 -2.83 1.89 16.27
N GLU A 414 -1.65 1.46 15.82
CA GLU A 414 -0.48 1.34 16.67
C GLU A 414 0.12 2.71 17.05
N MET A 415 0.01 3.69 16.14
CA MET A 415 0.58 5.03 16.32
C MET A 415 -0.34 6.00 17.06
N VAL A 416 -1.37 5.51 17.74
CA VAL A 416 -2.25 6.29 18.61
C VAL A 416 -2.24 5.72 20.03
N SER A 417 -2.63 6.52 21.01
CA SER A 417 -2.74 6.05 22.39
C SER A 417 -3.84 5.00 22.56
N PRO A 418 -3.83 4.17 23.62
CA PRO A 418 -4.90 3.22 23.89
C PRO A 418 -6.29 3.86 23.96
N GLN A 419 -6.40 5.07 24.50
CA GLN A 419 -7.66 5.82 24.58
C GLN A 419 -8.13 6.26 23.19
N GLU A 420 -7.24 6.78 22.36
CA GLU A 420 -7.55 7.17 20.99
C GLU A 420 -7.88 5.96 20.10
N ARG A 421 -7.26 4.81 20.36
CA ARG A 421 -7.59 3.55 19.69
C ARG A 421 -9.02 3.11 19.99
N GLU A 422 -9.41 3.15 21.25
CA GLU A 422 -10.78 2.83 21.65
C GLU A 422 -11.80 3.79 21.02
N GLU A 423 -11.50 5.08 20.99
CA GLU A 423 -12.32 6.09 20.32
C GLU A 423 -12.49 5.80 18.81
N LEU A 424 -11.40 5.43 18.14
CA LEU A 424 -11.43 5.07 16.73
C LEU A 424 -12.20 3.77 16.48
N TRP A 425 -12.07 2.77 17.34
CA TRP A 425 -12.88 1.55 17.27
C TRP A 425 -14.37 1.83 17.44
N GLN A 426 -14.74 2.68 18.38
CA GLN A 426 -16.14 3.10 18.58
C GLN A 426 -16.67 3.87 17.36
N ALA A 427 -15.85 4.74 16.76
CA ALA A 427 -16.28 5.56 15.64
C ALA A 427 -16.37 4.78 14.30
N TYR A 428 -15.48 3.80 14.08
CA TYR A 428 -15.26 3.19 12.75
C TYR A 428 -15.38 1.66 12.71
N ALA A 429 -15.37 1.00 13.85
CA ALA A 429 -15.46 -0.46 13.99
C ALA A 429 -16.32 -0.84 15.18
N ALA A 430 -17.54 -0.30 15.25
CA ALA A 430 -18.54 -0.64 16.26
C ALA A 430 -18.87 -2.14 16.20
N ASP A 431 -18.91 -2.75 15.01
CA ASP A 431 -18.94 -4.19 14.85
C ASP A 431 -17.55 -4.78 15.14
N PRO A 432 -17.41 -5.66 16.14
CA PRO A 432 -16.13 -6.29 16.45
C PRO A 432 -15.52 -7.09 15.29
N GLN A 433 -16.32 -7.59 14.34
CA GLN A 433 -15.82 -8.29 13.16
C GLN A 433 -15.03 -7.36 12.21
N ALA A 434 -15.22 -6.06 12.33
CA ALA A 434 -14.41 -5.09 11.58
C ALA A 434 -13.03 -4.87 12.21
N ARG A 435 -12.76 -5.42 13.40
CA ARG A 435 -11.45 -5.29 14.10
C ARG A 435 -10.55 -6.47 13.74
N VAL A 436 -9.28 -6.23 13.65
CA VAL A 436 -8.23 -7.25 13.48
C VAL A 436 -6.93 -6.72 14.10
N ASN A 437 -6.24 -7.54 14.88
CA ASN A 437 -5.04 -7.15 15.61
C ASN A 437 -5.26 -5.84 16.40
N LEU A 438 -4.47 -4.81 16.14
CA LEU A 438 -4.67 -3.47 16.73
C LEU A 438 -5.31 -2.47 15.75
N GLY A 439 -5.99 -2.95 14.70
CA GLY A 439 -6.48 -2.11 13.61
C GLY A 439 -7.95 -2.37 13.23
N ILE A 440 -8.30 -1.86 12.04
CA ILE A 440 -9.65 -1.92 11.47
C ILE A 440 -9.56 -2.42 10.03
N ARG A 441 -10.17 -3.56 9.71
CA ARG A 441 -10.21 -4.16 8.36
C ARG A 441 -11.42 -3.68 7.56
N ARG A 442 -11.46 -2.38 7.28
CA ARG A 442 -12.51 -1.74 6.47
C ARG A 442 -11.92 -0.87 5.37
N ARG A 443 -12.59 -0.77 4.22
CA ARG A 443 -12.24 0.16 3.15
C ARG A 443 -12.66 1.60 3.48
N LEU A 444 -12.19 2.56 2.68
CA LEU A 444 -12.40 3.99 2.93
C LEU A 444 -13.89 4.38 2.98
N ALA A 445 -14.69 3.95 2.01
CA ALA A 445 -16.11 4.34 1.95
C ALA A 445 -16.91 3.82 3.17
N PRO A 446 -16.80 2.54 3.59
CA PRO A 446 -17.39 2.08 4.84
C PRO A 446 -16.91 2.81 6.09
N LEU A 447 -15.62 3.12 6.21
CA LEU A 447 -15.09 3.88 7.34
C LEU A 447 -15.75 5.25 7.46
N LEU A 448 -15.99 5.92 6.33
CA LEU A 448 -16.59 7.25 6.30
C LEU A 448 -18.12 7.23 6.18
N GLY A 449 -18.76 6.04 6.37
CA GLY A 449 -20.23 5.90 6.34
C GLY A 449 -20.83 6.14 4.95
N ASN A 450 -20.05 5.95 3.88
CA ASN A 450 -20.41 6.25 2.49
C ASN A 450 -20.86 7.71 2.29
N ASP A 451 -20.47 8.62 3.20
CA ASP A 451 -20.77 10.04 3.09
C ASP A 451 -19.86 10.69 2.06
N ARG A 452 -20.47 11.15 0.97
CA ARG A 452 -19.78 11.75 -0.17
C ARG A 452 -18.89 12.95 0.23
N ARG A 453 -19.34 13.82 1.11
CA ARG A 453 -18.59 15.01 1.53
C ARG A 453 -17.39 14.63 2.41
N ARG A 454 -17.55 13.62 3.28
CA ARG A 454 -16.44 13.10 4.07
C ARG A 454 -15.37 12.44 3.20
N LEU A 455 -15.78 11.69 2.17
CA LEU A 455 -14.86 11.11 1.18
C LEU A 455 -14.09 12.20 0.42
N GLU A 456 -14.78 13.21 -0.08
CA GLU A 456 -14.18 14.34 -0.78
C GLU A 456 -13.18 15.11 0.11
N LEU A 457 -13.56 15.38 1.37
CA LEU A 457 -12.67 16.02 2.33
C LEU A 457 -11.43 15.17 2.63
N ALA A 458 -11.59 13.87 2.85
CA ALA A 458 -10.47 12.96 3.11
C ALA A 458 -9.49 12.95 1.93
N TYR A 459 -9.98 12.85 0.70
CA TYR A 459 -9.15 12.97 -0.50
C TYR A 459 -8.53 14.36 -0.66
N ALA A 460 -9.26 15.43 -0.37
CA ALA A 460 -8.69 16.78 -0.43
C ALA A 460 -7.51 16.94 0.52
N LEU A 461 -7.58 16.36 1.72
CA LEU A 461 -6.47 16.33 2.68
C LEU A 461 -5.33 15.45 2.16
N LEU A 462 -5.61 14.22 1.70
CA LEU A 462 -4.61 13.32 1.12
C LEU A 462 -3.80 13.99 0.01
N PHE A 463 -4.48 14.75 -0.85
CA PHE A 463 -3.87 15.36 -2.03
C PHE A 463 -3.27 16.76 -1.79
N SER A 464 -3.43 17.34 -0.60
CA SER A 464 -2.91 18.68 -0.29
C SER A 464 -1.86 18.71 0.82
N LEU A 465 -1.89 17.75 1.74
CA LEU A 465 -0.86 17.62 2.80
C LEU A 465 0.52 17.30 2.21
N PRO A 466 1.64 17.58 2.96
CA PRO A 466 2.99 17.31 2.50
C PRO A 466 3.22 15.83 2.27
N GLY A 467 3.42 15.44 1.01
CA GLY A 467 3.68 14.04 0.67
C GLY A 467 3.12 13.63 -0.69
N THR A 468 3.42 12.40 -1.07
CA THR A 468 2.95 11.75 -2.28
C THR A 468 1.73 10.91 -1.95
N PRO A 469 0.57 11.16 -2.56
CA PRO A 469 -0.65 10.40 -2.29
C PRO A 469 -0.58 8.98 -2.87
N VAL A 470 -1.04 8.01 -2.07
CA VAL A 470 -1.26 6.62 -2.46
C VAL A 470 -2.75 6.34 -2.41
N ILE A 471 -3.32 5.81 -3.48
CA ILE A 471 -4.72 5.41 -3.62
C ILE A 471 -4.76 3.88 -3.66
N TYR A 472 -5.57 3.26 -2.83
CA TYR A 472 -5.84 1.83 -2.88
C TYR A 472 -6.92 1.52 -3.91
N TYR A 473 -6.72 0.48 -4.76
CA TYR A 473 -7.66 0.15 -5.84
C TYR A 473 -9.10 -0.01 -5.32
N GLY A 474 -10.04 0.56 -6.05
CA GLY A 474 -11.47 0.55 -5.73
C GLY A 474 -11.93 1.66 -4.78
N ASP A 475 -11.02 2.30 -4.04
CA ASP A 475 -11.42 3.41 -3.17
C ASP A 475 -11.87 4.64 -3.99
N GLU A 476 -11.36 4.79 -5.22
CA GLU A 476 -11.72 5.86 -6.16
C GLU A 476 -13.18 5.81 -6.63
N ILE A 477 -13.82 4.64 -6.53
CA ILE A 477 -15.26 4.46 -6.80
C ILE A 477 -16.10 4.33 -5.53
N GLY A 478 -15.48 4.41 -4.34
CA GLY A 478 -16.17 4.19 -3.07
C GLY A 478 -16.56 2.73 -2.84
N MET A 479 -15.71 1.79 -3.25
CA MET A 479 -15.93 0.36 -3.10
C MET A 479 -16.06 -0.03 -1.64
N GLY A 480 -16.97 -0.96 -1.33
CA GLY A 480 -17.14 -1.54 0.00
C GLY A 480 -16.16 -2.66 0.31
N ASP A 481 -16.33 -3.24 1.48
CA ASP A 481 -15.56 -4.39 1.99
C ASP A 481 -16.47 -5.58 2.35
N ASN A 482 -15.86 -6.71 2.73
CA ASN A 482 -16.56 -7.86 3.26
C ASN A 482 -15.92 -8.31 4.58
N ILE A 483 -16.37 -7.76 5.70
CA ILE A 483 -15.81 -8.03 7.04
C ILE A 483 -15.98 -9.47 7.52
N TYR A 484 -16.77 -10.29 6.81
CA TYR A 484 -16.95 -11.72 7.10
C TYR A 484 -15.86 -12.61 6.53
N LEU A 485 -15.00 -12.06 5.65
CA LEU A 485 -13.80 -12.76 5.21
C LEU A 485 -12.74 -12.73 6.32
N PRO A 486 -11.93 -13.80 6.43
CA PRO A 486 -10.91 -13.86 7.47
C PRO A 486 -9.82 -12.80 7.23
N ASP A 487 -9.11 -12.46 8.30
CA ASP A 487 -7.95 -11.60 8.29
C ASP A 487 -8.17 -10.30 7.49
N ARG A 488 -7.18 -9.84 6.74
CA ARG A 488 -7.21 -8.66 5.88
C ARG A 488 -7.88 -8.90 4.51
N HIS A 489 -8.30 -10.14 4.21
CA HIS A 489 -9.05 -10.44 2.99
C HIS A 489 -10.36 -9.65 2.86
N ALA A 490 -10.89 -9.14 3.99
CA ALA A 490 -12.05 -8.26 4.01
C ALA A 490 -11.95 -7.08 3.02
N VAL A 491 -10.76 -6.50 2.85
CA VAL A 491 -10.51 -5.34 1.99
C VAL A 491 -9.88 -5.70 0.64
N ARG A 492 -9.59 -6.98 0.38
CA ARG A 492 -8.91 -7.49 -0.83
C ARG A 492 -9.85 -8.18 -1.82
N THR A 493 -11.06 -7.64 -1.97
CA THR A 493 -12.13 -8.19 -2.83
C THR A 493 -11.97 -7.76 -4.30
N PRO A 494 -12.58 -8.49 -5.27
CA PRO A 494 -12.49 -8.15 -6.69
C PRO A 494 -12.98 -6.75 -7.01
N MET A 495 -12.25 -6.04 -7.89
CA MET A 495 -12.60 -4.71 -8.38
C MET A 495 -13.95 -4.72 -9.10
N GLN A 496 -14.76 -3.70 -8.87
CA GLN A 496 -16.10 -3.54 -9.41
C GLN A 496 -16.07 -2.71 -10.71
N TRP A 497 -16.00 -3.38 -11.87
CA TRP A 497 -15.89 -2.73 -13.18
C TRP A 497 -17.24 -2.37 -13.79
N SER A 498 -18.27 -3.23 -13.59
CA SER A 498 -19.61 -3.00 -14.15
C SER A 498 -20.68 -3.66 -13.28
N GLY A 499 -21.96 -3.33 -13.53
CA GLY A 499 -23.11 -4.02 -12.93
C GLY A 499 -23.35 -5.44 -13.47
N GLY A 500 -22.51 -5.93 -14.38
CA GLY A 500 -22.61 -7.26 -14.96
C GLY A 500 -22.13 -8.37 -14.03
N ARG A 501 -22.16 -9.60 -14.56
CA ARG A 501 -21.72 -10.82 -13.84
C ARG A 501 -20.34 -10.63 -13.22
N ASN A 502 -20.20 -11.10 -11.97
CA ASN A 502 -18.94 -11.02 -11.20
C ASN A 502 -18.39 -9.57 -11.11
N ALA A 503 -19.28 -8.59 -11.04
CA ALA A 503 -18.89 -7.18 -11.03
C ALA A 503 -18.10 -6.73 -12.28
N GLY A 504 -18.20 -7.45 -13.39
CA GLY A 504 -17.36 -7.23 -14.57
C GLY A 504 -15.88 -7.58 -14.39
N PHE A 505 -15.50 -8.15 -13.25
CA PHE A 505 -14.12 -8.56 -12.94
C PHE A 505 -13.68 -9.77 -13.77
N SER A 506 -14.56 -10.76 -13.94
CA SER A 506 -14.26 -12.05 -14.56
C SER A 506 -15.46 -12.63 -15.31
N THR A 507 -15.19 -13.36 -16.39
CA THR A 507 -16.19 -14.16 -17.12
C THR A 507 -16.35 -15.57 -16.57
N ALA A 508 -15.56 -15.97 -15.58
CA ALA A 508 -15.57 -17.28 -14.95
C ALA A 508 -16.91 -17.62 -14.27
N ASN A 509 -17.08 -18.89 -13.91
CA ASN A 509 -18.13 -19.28 -12.98
C ASN A 509 -17.88 -18.58 -11.62
N PRO A 510 -18.91 -17.96 -10.96
CA PRO A 510 -18.75 -17.26 -9.69
C PRO A 510 -18.08 -18.09 -8.58
N GLN A 511 -18.26 -19.42 -8.61
CA GLN A 511 -17.62 -20.33 -7.63
C GLN A 511 -16.09 -20.50 -7.86
N ARG A 512 -15.57 -20.05 -9.00
CA ARG A 512 -14.14 -20.09 -9.31
C ARG A 512 -13.41 -18.78 -9.00
N LEU A 513 -14.13 -17.76 -8.58
CA LEU A 513 -13.51 -16.48 -8.25
C LEU A 513 -12.53 -16.65 -7.08
N CYS A 514 -11.37 -16.02 -7.20
CA CYS A 514 -10.32 -16.03 -6.18
C CYS A 514 -10.77 -15.42 -4.84
N ALA A 515 -11.80 -14.57 -4.87
CA ALA A 515 -12.48 -14.00 -3.71
C ALA A 515 -13.92 -13.60 -4.12
N PRO A 516 -14.89 -13.56 -3.18
CA PRO A 516 -16.24 -13.13 -3.48
C PRO A 516 -16.30 -11.64 -3.82
N VAL A 517 -17.18 -11.25 -4.75
CA VAL A 517 -17.51 -9.84 -5.01
C VAL A 517 -18.34 -9.27 -3.86
N VAL A 518 -18.26 -7.95 -3.66
CA VAL A 518 -19.05 -7.26 -2.63
C VAL A 518 -20.51 -7.17 -3.07
N VAL A 519 -21.39 -7.67 -2.22
CA VAL A 519 -22.86 -7.72 -2.43
C VAL A 519 -23.64 -6.97 -1.32
N ASP A 520 -22.95 -6.33 -0.40
CA ASP A 520 -23.59 -5.50 0.64
C ASP A 520 -24.34 -4.34 -0.04
N PRO A 521 -25.65 -4.14 0.25
CA PRO A 521 -26.52 -3.24 -0.50
C PRO A 521 -25.97 -1.82 -0.72
N PRO A 522 -25.34 -1.14 0.26
CA PRO A 522 -24.78 0.20 0.06
C PRO A 522 -23.60 0.22 -0.93
N TYR A 523 -22.94 -0.92 -1.14
CA TYR A 523 -21.71 -1.07 -1.91
C TYR A 523 -21.82 -2.11 -3.03
N HIS A 524 -23.06 -2.60 -3.28
CA HIS A 524 -23.31 -3.64 -4.28
C HIS A 524 -22.75 -3.23 -5.63
N TYR A 525 -22.06 -4.15 -6.31
CA TYR A 525 -21.40 -3.87 -7.59
C TYR A 525 -22.34 -3.39 -8.69
N GLU A 526 -23.65 -3.69 -8.62
CA GLU A 526 -24.64 -3.14 -9.57
C GLU A 526 -24.82 -1.64 -9.43
N ALA A 527 -24.62 -1.08 -8.23
CA ALA A 527 -24.73 0.35 -7.94
C ALA A 527 -23.38 1.07 -7.90
N VAL A 528 -22.36 0.42 -7.33
CA VAL A 528 -21.01 0.98 -7.18
C VAL A 528 -20.06 0.26 -8.14
N ASN A 529 -19.80 0.85 -9.30
CA ASN A 529 -18.89 0.29 -10.29
C ASN A 529 -18.32 1.39 -11.20
N VAL A 530 -17.22 1.06 -11.88
CA VAL A 530 -16.50 1.98 -12.78
C VAL A 530 -17.38 2.46 -13.92
N GLU A 531 -18.10 1.54 -14.60
CA GLU A 531 -18.93 1.88 -15.77
C GLU A 531 -20.02 2.92 -15.43
N ALA A 532 -20.77 2.68 -14.37
CA ALA A 532 -21.81 3.60 -13.91
C ALA A 532 -21.23 4.97 -13.50
N GLN A 533 -20.07 4.98 -12.84
CA GLN A 533 -19.45 6.22 -12.39
C GLN A 533 -18.79 7.02 -13.53
N LEU A 534 -18.22 6.37 -14.53
CA LEU A 534 -17.73 7.05 -15.74
C LEU A 534 -18.88 7.76 -16.49
N ALA A 535 -20.06 7.15 -16.51
CA ALA A 535 -21.24 7.72 -17.15
C ALA A 535 -21.86 8.92 -16.37
N SER A 536 -21.54 9.09 -15.08
CA SER A 536 -22.08 10.16 -14.22
C SER A 536 -21.05 11.27 -14.00
N PRO A 537 -21.24 12.50 -14.51
CA PRO A 537 -20.28 13.60 -14.35
C PRO A 537 -19.96 13.94 -12.89
N ASP A 538 -20.93 13.76 -11.99
CA ASP A 538 -20.83 14.11 -10.57
C ASP A 538 -20.43 12.91 -9.68
N SER A 539 -20.05 11.78 -10.27
CA SER A 539 -19.59 10.61 -9.54
C SER A 539 -18.33 10.89 -8.72
N LEU A 540 -18.03 10.04 -7.73
CA LEU A 540 -16.80 10.12 -6.94
C LEU A 540 -15.57 9.97 -7.85
N LEU A 541 -15.60 9.01 -8.77
CA LEU A 541 -14.54 8.76 -9.74
C LEU A 541 -14.21 10.00 -10.59
N ASN A 542 -15.23 10.61 -11.20
CA ASN A 542 -15.03 11.80 -12.04
C ASN A 542 -14.62 13.03 -11.22
N TRP A 543 -15.10 13.14 -9.99
CA TRP A 543 -14.65 14.18 -9.07
C TRP A 543 -13.17 13.99 -8.71
N LEU A 544 -12.74 12.77 -8.37
CA LEU A 544 -11.35 12.46 -8.04
C LEU A 544 -10.42 12.69 -9.24
N ARG A 545 -10.84 12.33 -10.45
CA ARG A 545 -10.11 12.68 -11.70
C ARG A 545 -9.83 14.18 -11.79
N ARG A 546 -10.84 15.01 -11.49
CA ARG A 546 -10.67 16.48 -11.47
C ARG A 546 -9.71 16.92 -10.36
N LEU A 547 -9.83 16.37 -9.16
CA LEU A 547 -8.94 16.68 -8.03
C LEU A 547 -7.48 16.37 -8.37
N ILE A 548 -7.21 15.19 -8.94
CA ILE A 548 -5.88 14.78 -9.37
C ILE A 548 -5.35 15.72 -10.46
N ALA A 549 -6.17 16.07 -11.44
CA ALA A 549 -5.80 16.98 -12.50
C ALA A 549 -5.44 18.38 -11.95
N VAL A 550 -6.20 18.89 -10.96
CA VAL A 550 -5.87 20.15 -10.28
C VAL A 550 -4.55 20.05 -9.54
N ARG A 551 -4.34 19.01 -8.71
CA ARG A 551 -3.06 18.80 -7.99
C ARG A 551 -1.87 18.82 -8.96
N LYS A 552 -1.96 18.11 -10.08
CA LYS A 552 -0.87 18.01 -11.08
C LYS A 552 -0.48 19.34 -11.73
N ARG A 553 -1.38 20.33 -11.72
CA ARG A 553 -1.06 21.71 -12.20
C ARG A 553 -0.14 22.46 -11.24
N PHE A 554 -0.07 22.04 -9.97
CA PHE A 554 0.59 22.79 -8.91
C PHE A 554 1.70 21.97 -8.24
N PRO A 555 2.95 22.04 -8.70
CA PRO A 555 4.10 21.36 -8.10
C PRO A 555 4.29 21.65 -6.59
N ALA A 556 3.75 22.77 -6.10
CA ALA A 556 3.77 23.10 -4.67
C ALA A 556 3.14 22.01 -3.79
N PHE A 557 2.16 21.25 -4.27
CA PHE A 557 1.58 20.14 -3.50
C PHE A 557 2.56 18.97 -3.30
N GLY A 558 3.41 18.69 -4.29
CA GLY A 558 4.42 17.63 -4.22
C GLY A 558 5.74 18.06 -3.59
N ARG A 559 6.18 19.30 -3.87
CA ARG A 559 7.55 19.78 -3.57
C ARG A 559 7.61 20.98 -2.65
N GLY A 560 6.47 21.62 -2.38
CA GLY A 560 6.44 22.86 -1.60
C GLY A 560 6.54 22.63 -0.11
N ASP A 561 7.00 23.67 0.57
CA ASP A 561 6.99 23.74 2.02
C ASP A 561 5.56 23.86 2.56
N LEU A 562 5.39 23.55 3.85
CA LEU A 562 4.14 23.70 4.60
C LEU A 562 4.24 24.87 5.55
N GLU A 563 3.27 25.79 5.48
CA GLU A 563 3.08 26.86 6.46
C GLU A 563 1.69 26.71 7.11
N LEU A 564 1.65 26.43 8.40
CA LEU A 564 0.38 26.31 9.13
C LEU A 564 -0.21 27.71 9.38
N ILE A 565 -1.46 27.91 9.04
CA ILE A 565 -2.15 29.19 9.19
C ILE A 565 -2.99 29.18 10.47
N ALA A 566 -2.79 30.18 11.31
CA ALA A 566 -3.58 30.36 12.53
C ALA A 566 -5.02 30.80 12.19
N GLY A 567 -5.99 30.17 12.86
CA GLY A 567 -7.42 30.49 12.75
C GLY A 567 -8.09 30.47 14.13
N ASP A 568 -9.23 31.18 14.24
CA ASP A 568 -10.02 31.27 15.47
C ASP A 568 -11.00 30.10 15.67
N ASN A 569 -11.04 29.13 14.73
CA ASN A 569 -11.96 28.00 14.77
C ASN A 569 -11.19 26.66 14.75
N ARG A 570 -11.24 25.91 15.85
CA ARG A 570 -10.57 24.61 16.02
C ARG A 570 -11.05 23.50 15.07
N ARG A 571 -12.22 23.67 14.45
CA ARG A 571 -12.82 22.71 13.50
C ARG A 571 -12.35 22.92 12.07
N VAL A 572 -11.59 23.98 11.83
CA VAL A 572 -11.07 24.31 10.51
C VAL A 572 -9.56 24.16 10.52
N LEU A 573 -9.05 23.32 9.60
CA LEU A 573 -7.63 23.20 9.30
C LEU A 573 -7.27 24.15 8.18
N ALA A 574 -6.24 24.98 8.36
CA ALA A 574 -5.74 25.87 7.31
C ALA A 574 -4.21 25.85 7.22
N PHE A 575 -3.69 25.79 6.01
CA PHE A 575 -2.26 25.83 5.73
C PHE A 575 -1.98 26.34 4.33
N VAL A 576 -0.75 26.81 4.07
CA VAL A 576 -0.26 27.18 2.75
C VAL A 576 0.81 26.18 2.30
N ARG A 577 0.72 25.73 1.04
CA ARG A 577 1.78 25.01 0.32
C ARG A 577 2.51 26.01 -0.56
N ARG A 578 3.83 26.11 -0.40
CA ARG A 578 4.62 27.14 -1.09
C ARG A 578 5.83 26.54 -1.82
N LEU A 579 6.00 26.91 -3.09
CA LEU A 579 7.16 26.57 -3.90
C LEU A 579 7.53 27.77 -4.79
N GLY A 580 8.63 28.45 -4.48
CA GLY A 580 8.99 29.69 -5.15
C GLY A 580 7.88 30.73 -5.05
N ASP A 581 7.39 31.22 -6.17
CA ASP A 581 6.30 32.20 -6.25
C ASP A 581 4.91 31.57 -6.15
N GLN A 582 4.80 30.25 -6.22
CA GLN A 582 3.54 29.55 -6.10
C GLN A 582 3.15 29.38 -4.63
N ALA A 583 2.01 29.89 -4.23
CA ALA A 583 1.43 29.72 -2.91
C ALA A 583 -0.03 29.26 -3.04
N ILE A 584 -0.38 28.17 -2.34
CA ILE A 584 -1.73 27.60 -2.38
C ILE A 584 -2.25 27.49 -0.95
N LEU A 585 -3.26 28.27 -0.63
CA LEU A 585 -3.98 28.20 0.65
C LEU A 585 -4.98 27.06 0.59
N VAL A 586 -4.86 26.13 1.51
CA VAL A 586 -5.82 25.05 1.76
C VAL A 586 -6.58 25.37 3.03
N VAL A 587 -7.91 25.31 2.97
CA VAL A 587 -8.80 25.50 4.12
C VAL A 587 -9.81 24.36 4.12
N ALA A 588 -9.93 23.63 5.23
CA ALA A 588 -10.75 22.42 5.34
C ALA A 588 -11.62 22.45 6.60
N ASN A 589 -12.93 22.30 6.44
CA ASN A 589 -13.88 22.16 7.55
C ASN A 589 -14.05 20.67 7.90
N LEU A 590 -13.55 20.27 9.05
CA LEU A 590 -13.64 18.89 9.54
C LEU A 590 -15.00 18.54 10.15
N SER A 591 -15.88 19.56 10.31
CA SER A 591 -17.17 19.39 10.98
C SER A 591 -18.31 19.11 10.00
N ARG A 592 -19.29 18.34 10.48
CA ARG A 592 -20.59 18.12 9.82
C ARG A 592 -21.47 19.38 9.76
N PHE A 593 -21.06 20.49 10.38
CA PHE A 593 -21.79 21.76 10.38
C PHE A 593 -21.04 22.83 9.60
N VAL A 594 -21.78 23.81 9.12
CA VAL A 594 -21.19 25.02 8.54
C VAL A 594 -20.28 25.70 9.56
N GLN A 595 -19.08 26.08 9.14
CA GLN A 595 -18.11 26.77 9.99
C GLN A 595 -17.68 28.10 9.36
N GLY A 596 -17.63 29.12 10.20
CA GLY A 596 -16.95 30.38 9.88
C GLY A 596 -15.55 30.37 10.53
N VAL A 597 -14.58 30.96 9.88
CA VAL A 597 -13.21 31.07 10.41
C VAL A 597 -12.59 32.42 10.02
N ARG A 598 -11.84 33.02 10.93
CA ARG A 598 -10.93 34.13 10.64
C ARG A 598 -9.51 33.63 10.63
N LEU A 599 -8.85 33.75 9.48
CA LEU A 599 -7.48 33.28 9.25
C LEU A 599 -6.52 34.47 9.31
N ASP A 600 -5.36 34.26 9.94
CA ASP A 600 -4.26 35.23 9.88
C ASP A 600 -3.48 35.01 8.57
N LEU A 601 -3.81 35.84 7.58
CA LEU A 601 -3.16 35.84 6.27
C LEU A 601 -2.40 37.15 6.00
N ALA A 602 -2.02 37.89 7.05
CA ALA A 602 -1.34 39.18 6.91
C ALA A 602 -0.06 39.12 6.07
N ALA A 603 0.66 38.00 6.08
CA ALA A 603 1.84 37.76 5.25
C ALA A 603 1.54 37.72 3.74
N TYR A 604 0.28 37.50 3.38
CA TYR A 604 -0.22 37.43 2.00
C TYR A 604 -1.08 38.65 1.62
N ALA A 605 -0.97 39.74 2.38
CA ALA A 605 -1.74 40.98 2.10
C ALA A 605 -1.47 41.45 0.65
N GLY A 606 -2.52 41.87 -0.06
CA GLY A 606 -2.48 42.24 -1.47
C GLY A 606 -2.74 41.08 -2.44
N CYS A 607 -2.58 39.81 -2.02
CA CYS A 607 -2.87 38.66 -2.86
C CYS A 607 -4.40 38.48 -3.07
N LEU A 608 -4.75 37.99 -4.25
CA LEU A 608 -6.11 37.60 -4.63
C LEU A 608 -6.22 36.07 -4.53
N PRO A 609 -7.06 35.52 -3.61
CA PRO A 609 -7.34 34.10 -3.59
C PRO A 609 -8.19 33.67 -4.77
N GLU A 610 -7.68 32.85 -5.66
CA GLU A 610 -8.43 32.29 -6.79
C GLU A 610 -8.67 30.79 -6.55
N ASP A 611 -9.93 30.37 -6.62
CA ASP A 611 -10.29 28.96 -6.50
C ASP A 611 -9.60 28.10 -7.56
N ALA A 612 -8.87 27.08 -7.12
CA ALA A 612 -8.08 26.23 -8.01
C ALA A 612 -8.93 25.34 -8.93
N PHE A 613 -10.22 25.11 -8.60
CA PHE A 613 -11.15 24.30 -9.39
C PHE A 613 -11.94 25.13 -10.39
N GLY A 614 -12.60 26.17 -9.93
CA GLY A 614 -13.53 26.97 -10.72
C GLY A 614 -12.98 28.31 -11.20
N GLY A 615 -11.80 28.74 -10.73
CA GLY A 615 -11.19 30.01 -11.10
C GLY A 615 -11.90 31.27 -10.51
N ALA A 616 -12.85 31.06 -9.60
CA ALA A 616 -13.53 32.20 -8.94
C ALA A 616 -12.54 32.92 -8.01
N THR A 617 -12.49 34.26 -8.13
CA THR A 617 -11.60 35.09 -7.32
C THR A 617 -12.36 35.68 -6.14
N LEU A 618 -11.78 35.58 -4.94
CA LEU A 618 -12.29 36.23 -3.73
C LEU A 618 -11.67 37.61 -3.54
N PRO A 619 -12.26 38.46 -2.65
CA PRO A 619 -11.67 39.76 -2.32
C PRO A 619 -10.20 39.68 -1.91
N PRO A 620 -9.39 40.71 -2.18
CA PRO A 620 -7.98 40.72 -1.83
C PRO A 620 -7.75 40.51 -0.33
N ILE A 621 -6.70 39.82 0.02
CA ILE A 621 -6.29 39.62 1.40
C ILE A 621 -5.80 40.96 1.94
N GLU A 622 -6.34 41.40 3.07
CA GLU A 622 -5.91 42.57 3.80
C GLU A 622 -5.03 42.19 5.01
N ARG A 623 -4.43 43.16 5.69
CA ARG A 623 -3.64 42.93 6.93
C ARG A 623 -4.52 42.55 8.15
N ARG A 624 -5.85 42.61 8.03
CA ARG A 624 -6.79 42.11 9.04
C ARG A 624 -7.11 40.64 8.83
N PRO A 625 -7.60 39.91 9.87
CA PRO A 625 -8.00 38.52 9.73
C PRO A 625 -9.00 38.30 8.58
N TYR A 626 -8.70 37.35 7.72
CA TYR A 626 -9.49 37.03 6.54
C TYR A 626 -10.63 36.07 6.88
N PHE A 627 -11.87 36.46 6.67
CA PHE A 627 -13.05 35.68 7.02
C PHE A 627 -13.49 34.78 5.88
N LEU A 628 -13.67 33.49 6.18
CA LEU A 628 -14.22 32.47 5.26
C LEU A 628 -15.37 31.72 5.92
N THR A 629 -16.33 31.25 5.11
CA THR A 629 -17.36 30.30 5.53
C THR A 629 -17.27 29.06 4.68
N LEU A 630 -17.26 27.88 5.34
CA LEU A 630 -17.20 26.57 4.70
C LEU A 630 -18.46 25.76 5.02
N GLY A 631 -19.04 25.13 4.02
CA GLY A 631 -20.11 24.14 4.20
C GLY A 631 -19.65 22.92 5.01
N PRO A 632 -20.57 22.04 5.42
CA PRO A 632 -20.26 20.79 6.11
C PRO A 632 -19.23 19.96 5.33
N HIS A 633 -18.13 19.58 5.98
CA HIS A 633 -17.01 18.85 5.37
C HIS A 633 -16.49 19.50 4.08
N GLY A 634 -16.72 20.82 3.91
CA GLY A 634 -16.26 21.57 2.75
C GLY A 634 -14.78 21.95 2.84
N PHE A 635 -14.16 22.15 1.70
CA PHE A 635 -12.78 22.63 1.62
C PHE A 635 -12.61 23.61 0.46
N TYR A 636 -11.50 24.36 0.50
CA TYR A 636 -11.06 25.24 -0.58
C TYR A 636 -9.56 25.03 -0.82
N TRP A 637 -9.16 25.11 -2.09
CA TRP A 637 -7.78 25.30 -2.53
C TRP A 637 -7.71 26.60 -3.29
N PHE A 638 -7.08 27.62 -2.70
CA PHE A 638 -6.93 28.94 -3.33
C PHE A 638 -5.50 29.16 -3.77
N VAL A 639 -5.29 29.47 -5.05
CA VAL A 639 -4.03 30.02 -5.55
C VAL A 639 -3.95 31.47 -5.13
N LEU A 640 -2.94 31.84 -4.34
CA LEU A 640 -2.71 33.20 -3.89
C LEU A 640 -1.95 33.98 -4.97
N LYS A 641 -2.68 34.69 -5.83
CA LYS A 641 -2.12 35.46 -6.93
C LYS A 641 -1.79 36.89 -6.47
N ARG A 642 -0.59 37.36 -6.78
CA ARG A 642 -0.26 38.79 -6.66
C ARG A 642 -0.81 39.53 -7.85
N PRO A 643 -1.35 40.76 -7.66
CA PRO A 643 -1.73 41.62 -8.78
C PRO A 643 -0.50 41.91 -9.67
N GLU A 644 -0.67 41.87 -10.98
CA GLU A 644 0.39 42.24 -11.92
C GLU A 644 0.80 43.69 -11.70
N GLY A 645 2.06 43.96 -11.35
CA GLY A 645 2.62 45.32 -11.22
C GLY A 645 3.26 45.68 -9.88
N GLU A 646 3.13 44.87 -8.82
CA GLU A 646 3.84 45.10 -7.57
C GLU A 646 5.22 44.35 -7.57
N ILE A 647 6.30 45.12 -7.64
CA ILE A 647 7.67 44.64 -7.42
C ILE A 647 7.75 44.26 -5.91
N PRO A 648 8.20 43.06 -5.56
CA PRO A 648 8.36 42.69 -4.15
C PRO A 648 9.38 43.62 -3.49
N GLU A 649 9.00 44.28 -2.39
CA GLU A 649 10.00 44.89 -1.49
C GLU A 649 10.93 43.79 -0.97
N PRO A 650 12.25 43.97 -1.07
CA PRO A 650 13.20 43.00 -0.55
C PRO A 650 13.07 42.90 0.98
N ARG A 651 12.86 41.69 1.51
CA ARG A 651 12.88 41.38 2.94
C ARG A 651 14.29 41.24 3.47
#